data_3a4c288a5938f33b0e650fb2f2fa08d6
#
_entry.id   3a4c288a5938f33b0e650fb2f2fa08d6
#
_cell.length_a   1.000
_cell.length_b   1.000
_cell.length_c   1.000
_cell.angle_alpha   90.00
_cell.angle_beta   90.00
_cell.angle_gamma   90.00
#
_symmetry.space_group_name_H-M   'P 1'
#
loop_
_entity.id
_entity.type
_entity.pdbx_description
1 polymer ?
#
loop_
_entity_poly.entity_id
_entity_poly.type
_entity_poly.pdbx_seq_one_letter_code
_entity_poly.pdbx_strand_id
1 'polypeptide(L)'
;MTPPFRLVVNEIEREVELPSDTSLLQGLRDGLGLTGTKYGCGEGVCGACTVLVEGQPTRSCVTPLGEVIGRRITTIEGLAREGQLHPVQRAFLEEGALQCGFCTPGMVLATAALLEREPDPDDGQIAVALAGNICRCGTYPRIRRAVHRARDLVRDPGSGGPGGALLELDLPATPPGPRHTPWDLTGAHARGYFDLLSDGLVAVLPPERVSADRSGPQWGNGGAWVHVSDSGRVTAFTGKVDGGQGNRTALTQLVAEELRVAVDQVALVMGDTDVSPFDVGTFGSRSMPDAGEYLRAATAGARVALVLVAADRWDCSPDDLVAESGTVRLRDGSRHILYGELLAGLRQIEVISTSAPVTPPDQWLVAGQPTPKLTAPSVVTGAKRYPSDLVRPGMLHGKVLTPPSFGATLRTLDVSGARAVSGVTVIEEDGLVGVVAPDPAAARTAMAAIRASWDEGRQPSESELVDYLRTHPVKVEGWGGSFDHEVGDVDHAFTAAPVQLTQTYTLAYIAHVPLETHVALAEWQGDELTVWTGTQTPFNVRRQLAQALEVPEDQVHVLVPDFGGGFGGKHAGELAISTARLARACGAPVRIQWSREEEFRLGHLRPAAVIDVRSGTGAQGELLAWEFTNINSGPQASLPPYWIPSQRIRFEPARSPLGQGPYRALAATANHFARESHIDEIANQLGMDPLKLRLRNLRDERLATVFRAVAERAGWDWRAGHRGTGLGIAGGLEKGGRVATSAEVRVDPDGRLEVVRIVTGYECGAIVNPDNLVNQIEGATVMGLGGALFEAIHFEAGRIINRSMSQYRVPHLADIPPLEVILIDRKDVPSAGAGETPIVAIAPAIANAVFAATGIRIRSMPLAPDGFIR
;
A
#
# COMPACT_ATOMS: atom_id res chain seq x y z
N MET A 1 -37.75 6.46 -22.70
CA MET A 1 -37.25 6.76 -21.32
C MET A 1 -37.94 5.78 -20.38
N THR A 2 -37.19 4.97 -19.68
CA THR A 2 -37.73 4.10 -18.64
C THR A 2 -38.26 5.01 -17.52
N PRO A 3 -39.46 4.77 -16.95
CA PRO A 3 -39.94 5.60 -15.85
C PRO A 3 -38.99 5.48 -14.66
N PRO A 4 -38.75 6.57 -13.92
CA PRO A 4 -37.85 6.57 -12.78
C PRO A 4 -38.32 5.56 -11.73
N PHE A 5 -37.38 4.81 -11.15
CA PHE A 5 -37.70 3.94 -10.00
C PHE A 5 -37.59 4.73 -8.71
N ARG A 6 -38.45 4.41 -7.76
CA ARG A 6 -38.37 4.93 -6.39
C ARG A 6 -37.69 3.91 -5.49
N LEU A 7 -36.58 4.32 -4.88
CA LEU A 7 -35.86 3.54 -3.88
C LEU A 7 -35.96 4.25 -2.52
N VAL A 8 -36.11 3.51 -1.44
CA VAL A 8 -36.02 4.03 -0.08
C VAL A 8 -34.57 3.80 0.40
N VAL A 9 -33.74 4.85 0.34
CA VAL A 9 -32.32 4.77 0.71
C VAL A 9 -32.05 5.69 1.89
N ASN A 10 -31.57 5.12 2.99
CA ASN A 10 -31.31 5.83 4.24
C ASN A 10 -32.57 6.58 4.75
N GLU A 11 -33.71 5.88 4.72
CA GLU A 11 -35.04 6.38 5.14
C GLU A 11 -35.61 7.52 4.26
N ILE A 12 -34.99 7.82 3.11
CA ILE A 12 -35.42 8.86 2.16
C ILE A 12 -35.82 8.20 0.84
N GLU A 13 -37.02 8.57 0.33
CA GLU A 13 -37.39 8.20 -1.04
C GLU A 13 -36.55 8.99 -2.05
N ARG A 14 -35.94 8.28 -2.99
CA ARG A 14 -35.08 8.81 -4.05
C ARG A 14 -35.49 8.25 -5.40
N GLU A 15 -35.45 9.05 -6.43
CA GLU A 15 -35.71 8.63 -7.82
C GLU A 15 -34.39 8.31 -8.52
N VAL A 16 -34.38 7.22 -9.28
CA VAL A 16 -33.23 6.74 -10.05
C VAL A 16 -33.67 6.49 -11.49
N GLU A 17 -33.05 7.17 -12.44
CA GLU A 17 -33.33 7.07 -13.88
C GLU A 17 -32.34 6.10 -14.58
N LEU A 18 -32.36 4.83 -14.20
CA LEU A 18 -31.50 3.78 -14.74
C LEU A 18 -32.34 2.54 -15.09
N PRO A 19 -31.90 1.68 -16.03
CA PRO A 19 -32.59 0.41 -16.32
C PRO A 19 -32.72 -0.49 -15.08
N SER A 20 -33.79 -1.29 -15.01
CA SER A 20 -34.06 -2.16 -13.85
C SER A 20 -33.04 -3.28 -13.65
N ASP A 21 -32.35 -3.68 -14.68
CA ASP A 21 -31.28 -4.68 -14.68
C ASP A 21 -29.90 -4.08 -14.28
N THR A 22 -29.80 -2.75 -14.17
CA THR A 22 -28.61 -2.07 -13.65
C THR A 22 -28.36 -2.52 -12.21
N SER A 23 -27.08 -2.72 -11.83
CA SER A 23 -26.76 -3.11 -10.46
C SER A 23 -27.13 -2.02 -9.44
N LEU A 24 -27.57 -2.44 -8.26
CA LEU A 24 -27.83 -1.53 -7.13
C LEU A 24 -26.59 -0.68 -6.81
N LEU A 25 -25.39 -1.23 -6.92
CA LEU A 25 -24.14 -0.49 -6.73
C LEU A 25 -24.05 0.74 -7.67
N GLN A 26 -24.32 0.55 -8.95
CA GLN A 26 -24.34 1.63 -9.93
C GLN A 26 -25.45 2.64 -9.63
N GLY A 27 -26.64 2.17 -9.28
CA GLY A 27 -27.73 3.05 -8.85
C GLY A 27 -27.39 3.95 -7.67
N LEU A 28 -26.72 3.39 -6.64
CA LEU A 28 -26.29 4.15 -5.48
C LEU A 28 -25.18 5.16 -5.80
N ARG A 29 -24.16 4.74 -6.54
CA ARG A 29 -22.98 5.56 -6.82
C ARG A 29 -23.21 6.59 -7.94
N ASP A 30 -23.61 6.13 -9.11
CA ASP A 30 -23.73 6.97 -10.30
C ASP A 30 -25.11 7.68 -10.34
N GLY A 31 -26.19 7.01 -9.88
CA GLY A 31 -27.53 7.57 -9.83
C GLY A 31 -27.78 8.52 -8.64
N LEU A 32 -27.30 8.16 -7.44
CA LEU A 32 -27.60 8.90 -6.20
C LEU A 32 -26.39 9.61 -5.57
N GLY A 33 -25.18 9.44 -6.11
CA GLY A 33 -23.95 10.04 -5.59
C GLY A 33 -23.50 9.47 -4.24
N LEU A 34 -24.05 8.33 -3.79
CA LEU A 34 -23.68 7.65 -2.55
C LEU A 34 -22.47 6.75 -2.78
N THR A 35 -21.27 7.33 -2.70
CA THR A 35 -20.02 6.65 -3.07
C THR A 35 -19.36 5.91 -1.92
N GLY A 36 -19.87 5.95 -0.70
CA GLY A 36 -19.40 5.14 0.43
C GLY A 36 -19.48 3.65 0.16
N THR A 37 -20.45 3.19 -0.65
CA THR A 37 -20.51 1.83 -1.19
C THR A 37 -19.50 1.65 -2.32
N LYS A 38 -18.54 0.70 -2.19
CA LYS A 38 -17.35 0.63 -3.06
C LYS A 38 -17.41 -0.50 -4.11
N TYR A 39 -16.86 -0.25 -5.30
CA TYR A 39 -16.65 -1.27 -6.32
C TYR A 39 -15.29 -1.95 -6.12
N GLY A 40 -15.26 -3.23 -5.74
CA GLY A 40 -14.01 -4.00 -5.58
C GLY A 40 -13.85 -5.12 -6.60
N CYS A 41 -14.73 -6.12 -6.61
CA CYS A 41 -14.66 -7.25 -7.55
C CYS A 41 -15.73 -7.19 -8.66
N GLY A 42 -16.93 -6.71 -8.39
CA GLY A 42 -18.05 -6.79 -9.33
C GLY A 42 -18.70 -8.19 -9.45
N GLU A 43 -18.28 -9.15 -8.61
CA GLU A 43 -18.63 -10.58 -8.67
C GLU A 43 -19.38 -11.07 -7.41
N GLY A 44 -19.71 -10.16 -6.48
CA GLY A 44 -20.37 -10.53 -5.21
C GLY A 44 -19.44 -11.13 -4.14
N VAL A 45 -18.13 -11.29 -4.40
CA VAL A 45 -17.18 -12.02 -3.55
C VAL A 45 -16.55 -11.14 -2.46
N CYS A 46 -15.99 -9.98 -2.82
CA CYS A 46 -15.12 -9.22 -1.90
C CYS A 46 -15.85 -8.42 -0.81
N GLY A 47 -17.13 -8.20 -0.94
CA GLY A 47 -17.97 -7.50 0.04
C GLY A 47 -17.74 -6.00 0.21
N ALA A 48 -16.86 -5.34 -0.57
CA ALA A 48 -16.68 -3.89 -0.51
C ALA A 48 -17.97 -3.12 -0.88
N CYS A 49 -18.86 -3.74 -1.64
CA CYS A 49 -20.14 -3.21 -2.07
C CYS A 49 -21.32 -3.58 -1.14
N THR A 50 -21.07 -4.10 0.06
CA THR A 50 -22.16 -4.49 0.97
C THR A 50 -22.98 -3.28 1.38
N VAL A 51 -24.31 -3.45 1.25
CA VAL A 51 -25.35 -2.58 1.81
C VAL A 51 -26.32 -3.42 2.61
N LEU A 52 -27.20 -2.84 3.41
CA LEU A 52 -28.28 -3.57 4.07
C LEU A 52 -29.57 -3.35 3.29
N VAL A 53 -30.20 -4.43 2.85
CA VAL A 53 -31.56 -4.44 2.27
C VAL A 53 -32.48 -5.12 3.26
N GLU A 54 -33.46 -4.37 3.82
CA GLU A 54 -34.30 -4.84 4.93
C GLU A 54 -33.45 -5.40 6.10
N GLY A 55 -32.34 -4.72 6.45
CA GLY A 55 -31.43 -5.12 7.51
C GLY A 55 -30.49 -6.30 7.14
N GLN A 56 -30.61 -6.91 5.95
CA GLN A 56 -29.78 -8.05 5.54
C GLN A 56 -28.58 -7.61 4.68
N PRO A 57 -27.36 -8.09 4.97
CA PRO A 57 -26.18 -7.80 4.15
C PRO A 57 -26.34 -8.28 2.71
N THR A 58 -26.32 -7.36 1.76
CA THR A 58 -26.57 -7.61 0.34
C THR A 58 -25.41 -7.10 -0.51
N ARG A 59 -25.00 -7.89 -1.52
CA ARG A 59 -23.92 -7.54 -2.46
C ARG A 59 -24.46 -6.69 -3.60
N SER A 60 -24.43 -5.37 -3.45
CA SER A 60 -25.05 -4.43 -4.39
C SER A 60 -24.48 -4.50 -5.82
N CYS A 61 -23.24 -5.00 -6.03
CA CYS A 61 -22.65 -5.12 -7.36
C CYS A 61 -23.29 -6.19 -8.24
N VAL A 62 -23.99 -7.16 -7.66
CA VAL A 62 -24.67 -8.27 -8.36
C VAL A 62 -26.19 -8.29 -8.14
N THR A 63 -26.73 -7.33 -7.41
CA THR A 63 -28.17 -7.20 -7.14
C THR A 63 -28.76 -6.20 -8.12
N PRO A 64 -29.72 -6.55 -8.99
CA PRO A 64 -30.41 -5.62 -9.88
C PRO A 64 -31.26 -4.61 -9.12
N LEU A 65 -31.37 -3.37 -9.63
CA LEU A 65 -32.24 -2.33 -9.07
C LEU A 65 -33.70 -2.79 -8.95
N GLY A 66 -34.20 -3.53 -9.95
CA GLY A 66 -35.57 -4.02 -9.97
C GLY A 66 -35.93 -4.94 -8.79
N GLU A 67 -34.97 -5.64 -8.18
CA GLU A 67 -35.20 -6.54 -7.05
C GLU A 67 -35.34 -5.81 -5.70
N VAL A 68 -34.95 -4.54 -5.64
CA VAL A 68 -34.95 -3.76 -4.37
C VAL A 68 -35.97 -2.63 -4.36
N ILE A 69 -36.85 -2.54 -5.38
CA ILE A 69 -37.93 -1.55 -5.42
C ILE A 69 -38.86 -1.76 -4.22
N GLY A 70 -39.13 -0.67 -3.50
CA GLY A 70 -40.00 -0.70 -2.32
C GLY A 70 -39.38 -1.30 -1.05
N ARG A 71 -38.10 -1.73 -1.12
CA ARG A 71 -37.37 -2.20 0.05
C ARG A 71 -36.52 -1.09 0.65
N ARG A 72 -36.30 -1.15 1.96
CA ARG A 72 -35.43 -0.20 2.67
C ARG A 72 -33.98 -0.59 2.47
N ILE A 73 -33.17 0.37 1.99
CA ILE A 73 -31.75 0.21 1.75
C ILE A 73 -30.99 1.10 2.73
N THR A 74 -30.05 0.53 3.47
CA THR A 74 -29.15 1.32 4.34
C THR A 74 -27.73 1.20 3.78
N THR A 75 -27.14 2.36 3.48
CA THR A 75 -25.73 2.48 3.11
C THR A 75 -24.93 3.01 4.32
N ILE A 76 -23.60 3.04 4.19
CA ILE A 76 -22.72 3.52 5.27
C ILE A 76 -22.99 4.97 5.67
N GLU A 77 -23.41 5.81 4.71
CA GLU A 77 -23.76 7.21 4.92
C GLU A 77 -25.02 7.39 5.79
N GLY A 78 -25.91 6.39 5.81
CA GLY A 78 -27.14 6.40 6.60
C GLY A 78 -27.04 5.69 7.96
N LEU A 79 -25.86 5.16 8.31
CA LEU A 79 -25.70 4.43 9.57
C LEU A 79 -25.54 5.36 10.78
N ALA A 80 -24.80 6.46 10.63
CA ALA A 80 -24.72 7.53 11.61
C ALA A 80 -26.03 8.33 11.64
N ARG A 81 -26.53 8.69 12.83
CA ARG A 81 -27.79 9.43 13.00
C ARG A 81 -27.55 10.70 13.84
N GLU A 82 -28.15 11.79 13.44
CA GLU A 82 -28.10 13.07 14.18
C GLU A 82 -26.65 13.51 14.54
N GLY A 83 -25.70 13.27 13.66
CA GLY A 83 -24.29 13.58 13.89
C GLY A 83 -23.56 12.62 14.85
N GLN A 84 -24.23 11.58 15.35
CA GLN A 84 -23.64 10.57 16.21
C GLN A 84 -23.28 9.31 15.42
N LEU A 85 -22.06 8.82 15.63
CA LEU A 85 -21.61 7.58 15.04
C LEU A 85 -22.36 6.37 15.62
N HIS A 86 -22.72 5.44 14.76
CA HIS A 86 -23.20 4.14 15.19
C HIS A 86 -22.12 3.41 16.03
N PRO A 87 -22.47 2.60 17.07
CA PRO A 87 -21.48 1.88 17.88
C PRO A 87 -20.43 1.12 17.08
N VAL A 88 -20.81 0.50 15.94
CA VAL A 88 -19.87 -0.18 15.06
C VAL A 88 -18.90 0.79 14.38
N GLN A 89 -19.37 1.93 13.87
CA GLN A 89 -18.49 2.96 13.29
C GLN A 89 -17.48 3.47 14.34
N ARG A 90 -17.96 3.71 15.55
CA ARG A 90 -17.12 4.14 16.68
C ARG A 90 -16.08 3.08 17.05
N ALA A 91 -16.46 1.80 17.14
CA ALA A 91 -15.55 0.72 17.45
C ALA A 91 -14.43 0.55 16.39
N PHE A 92 -14.77 0.70 15.11
CA PHE A 92 -13.78 0.66 14.03
C PHE A 92 -12.78 1.82 14.10
N LEU A 93 -13.21 3.00 14.60
CA LEU A 93 -12.30 4.12 14.89
C LEU A 93 -11.41 3.83 16.09
N GLU A 94 -12.00 3.41 17.22
CA GLU A 94 -11.28 3.17 18.47
C GLU A 94 -10.21 2.08 18.30
N GLU A 95 -10.49 1.01 17.56
CA GLU A 95 -9.56 -0.09 17.29
C GLU A 95 -8.61 0.15 16.10
N GLY A 96 -8.75 1.27 15.39
CA GLY A 96 -7.98 1.52 14.17
C GLY A 96 -8.16 0.40 13.13
N ALA A 97 -9.40 -0.12 12.98
CA ALA A 97 -9.69 -1.33 12.19
C ALA A 97 -9.73 -1.07 10.68
N LEU A 98 -8.78 -0.27 10.20
CA LEU A 98 -8.66 0.10 8.78
C LEU A 98 -7.22 0.49 8.42
N GLN A 99 -6.85 0.30 7.15
CA GLN A 99 -5.68 0.89 6.53
C GLN A 99 -6.11 1.79 5.37
N CYS A 100 -6.24 1.30 4.13
CA CYS A 100 -6.73 2.11 3.03
C CYS A 100 -8.20 2.52 3.19
N GLY A 101 -8.99 1.74 3.93
CA GLY A 101 -10.39 2.02 4.22
C GLY A 101 -11.39 1.60 3.14
N PHE A 102 -10.94 1.09 1.99
CA PHE A 102 -11.81 0.77 0.86
C PHE A 102 -12.81 -0.37 1.15
N CYS A 103 -12.44 -1.37 1.96
CA CYS A 103 -13.34 -2.43 2.41
C CYS A 103 -14.19 -2.05 3.63
N THR A 104 -13.81 -0.99 4.36
CA THR A 104 -14.35 -0.67 5.69
C THR A 104 -15.85 -0.41 5.70
N PRO A 105 -16.46 0.34 4.75
CA PRO A 105 -17.90 0.52 4.71
C PRO A 105 -18.67 -0.80 4.70
N GLY A 106 -18.24 -1.75 3.85
CA GLY A 106 -18.86 -3.07 3.77
C GLY A 106 -18.66 -3.92 5.03
N MET A 107 -17.48 -3.83 5.67
CA MET A 107 -17.20 -4.49 6.96
C MET A 107 -18.09 -3.94 8.08
N VAL A 108 -18.22 -2.62 8.17
CA VAL A 108 -19.06 -1.94 9.18
C VAL A 108 -20.52 -2.36 9.05
N LEU A 109 -21.09 -2.33 7.83
CA LEU A 109 -22.47 -2.72 7.59
C LEU A 109 -22.72 -4.21 7.87
N ALA A 110 -21.81 -5.10 7.46
CA ALA A 110 -21.89 -6.52 7.77
C ALA A 110 -21.82 -6.78 9.28
N THR A 111 -20.97 -6.03 10.01
CA THR A 111 -20.87 -6.11 11.48
C THR A 111 -22.14 -5.59 12.16
N ALA A 112 -22.73 -4.50 11.69
CA ALA A 112 -23.98 -3.97 12.24
C ALA A 112 -25.11 -5.03 12.13
N ALA A 113 -25.27 -5.64 10.97
CA ALA A 113 -26.26 -6.70 10.77
C ALA A 113 -25.94 -7.98 11.57
N LEU A 114 -24.68 -8.28 11.85
CA LEU A 114 -24.31 -9.38 12.75
C LEU A 114 -24.79 -9.10 14.16
N LEU A 115 -24.50 -7.91 14.73
CA LEU A 115 -24.82 -7.57 16.11
C LEU A 115 -26.32 -7.37 16.36
N GLU A 116 -27.11 -7.02 15.34
CA GLU A 116 -28.58 -7.02 15.42
C GLU A 116 -29.15 -8.43 15.56
N ARG A 117 -28.54 -9.43 14.90
CA ARG A 117 -29.00 -10.82 14.90
C ARG A 117 -28.40 -11.62 16.05
N GLU A 118 -27.14 -11.40 16.36
CA GLU A 118 -26.35 -12.07 17.39
C GLU A 118 -25.67 -11.01 18.27
N PRO A 119 -26.25 -10.65 19.42
CA PRO A 119 -25.74 -9.57 20.27
C PRO A 119 -24.43 -9.91 21.00
N ASP A 120 -24.00 -11.18 21.01
CA ASP A 120 -22.78 -11.66 21.67
C ASP A 120 -22.01 -12.69 20.82
N PRO A 121 -21.54 -12.29 19.62
CA PRO A 121 -20.92 -13.25 18.72
C PRO A 121 -19.55 -13.68 19.22
N ASP A 122 -19.28 -14.97 19.12
CA ASP A 122 -17.93 -15.52 19.28
C ASP A 122 -17.08 -15.32 18.00
N ASP A 123 -15.78 -15.63 18.06
CA ASP A 123 -14.84 -15.48 16.93
C ASP A 123 -15.25 -16.34 15.71
N GLY A 124 -15.86 -17.50 15.92
CA GLY A 124 -16.37 -18.36 14.85
C GLY A 124 -17.55 -17.72 14.12
N GLN A 125 -18.51 -17.20 14.87
CA GLN A 125 -19.67 -16.47 14.34
C GLN A 125 -19.24 -15.19 13.60
N ILE A 126 -18.25 -14.46 14.14
CA ILE A 126 -17.64 -13.29 13.47
C ILE A 126 -16.99 -13.70 12.15
N ALA A 127 -16.21 -14.79 12.15
CA ALA A 127 -15.53 -15.27 10.95
C ALA A 127 -16.54 -15.69 9.87
N VAL A 128 -17.63 -16.34 10.23
CA VAL A 128 -18.71 -16.72 9.31
C VAL A 128 -19.43 -15.49 8.76
N ALA A 129 -19.79 -14.53 9.60
CA ALA A 129 -20.54 -13.34 9.18
C ALA A 129 -19.73 -12.44 8.23
N LEU A 130 -18.42 -12.36 8.43
CA LEU A 130 -17.51 -11.56 7.63
C LEU A 130 -16.76 -12.36 6.55
N ALA A 131 -17.05 -13.65 6.35
CA ALA A 131 -16.37 -14.52 5.39
C ALA A 131 -16.35 -13.97 3.96
N GLY A 132 -17.43 -13.29 3.54
CA GLY A 132 -17.52 -12.65 2.23
C GLY A 132 -17.04 -11.19 2.21
N ASN A 133 -16.30 -10.70 3.21
CA ASN A 133 -15.77 -9.36 3.27
C ASN A 133 -14.24 -9.42 3.33
N ILE A 134 -13.57 -9.02 2.24
CA ILE A 134 -12.12 -9.15 2.07
C ILE A 134 -11.42 -7.83 2.40
N CYS A 135 -10.32 -7.89 3.17
CA CYS A 135 -9.40 -6.81 3.42
C CYS A 135 -8.00 -7.15 2.90
N ARG A 136 -7.59 -6.60 1.77
CA ARG A 136 -6.26 -6.86 1.20
C ARG A 136 -5.12 -6.24 2.01
N CYS A 137 -5.40 -5.15 2.76
CA CYS A 137 -4.44 -4.56 3.68
C CYS A 137 -4.16 -5.44 4.92
N GLY A 138 -5.01 -6.43 5.19
CA GLY A 138 -4.80 -7.43 6.24
C GLY A 138 -5.13 -6.97 7.65
N THR A 139 -6.02 -5.99 7.84
CA THR A 139 -6.39 -5.48 9.18
C THR A 139 -7.33 -6.40 9.96
N TYR A 140 -7.43 -7.67 9.61
CA TYR A 140 -8.36 -8.63 10.22
C TYR A 140 -8.24 -8.75 11.75
N PRO A 141 -7.05 -8.74 12.38
CA PRO A 141 -6.95 -8.77 13.84
C PRO A 141 -7.68 -7.60 14.49
N ARG A 142 -7.55 -6.40 13.91
CA ARG A 142 -8.22 -5.19 14.39
C ARG A 142 -9.71 -5.19 14.09
N ILE A 143 -10.14 -5.71 12.94
CA ILE A 143 -11.55 -5.89 12.61
C ILE A 143 -12.23 -6.81 13.64
N ARG A 144 -11.60 -7.94 13.99
CA ARG A 144 -12.11 -8.84 15.04
C ARG A 144 -12.28 -8.11 16.38
N ARG A 145 -11.25 -7.36 16.84
CA ARG A 145 -11.35 -6.54 18.06
C ARG A 145 -12.46 -5.48 17.96
N ALA A 146 -12.60 -4.83 16.80
CA ALA A 146 -13.65 -3.84 16.59
C ALA A 146 -15.06 -4.43 16.67
N VAL A 147 -15.28 -5.68 16.24
CA VAL A 147 -16.58 -6.36 16.42
C VAL A 147 -16.87 -6.58 17.91
N HIS A 148 -15.92 -7.10 18.69
CA HIS A 148 -16.07 -7.26 20.14
C HIS A 148 -16.28 -5.90 20.83
N ARG A 149 -15.51 -4.87 20.45
CA ARG A 149 -15.67 -3.52 20.99
C ARG A 149 -17.05 -2.94 20.65
N ALA A 150 -17.54 -3.14 19.43
CA ALA A 150 -18.88 -2.69 19.03
C ALA A 150 -19.98 -3.38 19.86
N ARG A 151 -19.87 -4.68 20.11
CA ARG A 151 -20.73 -5.44 21.02
C ARG A 151 -20.78 -4.78 22.40
N ASP A 152 -19.63 -4.44 22.96
CA ASP A 152 -19.55 -3.84 24.29
C ASP A 152 -20.19 -2.43 24.31
N LEU A 153 -19.98 -1.63 23.25
CA LEU A 153 -20.59 -0.32 23.08
C LEU A 153 -22.12 -0.38 22.88
N VAL A 154 -22.64 -1.43 22.26
CA VAL A 154 -24.10 -1.64 22.13
C VAL A 154 -24.70 -1.97 23.51
N ARG A 155 -24.02 -2.75 24.35
CA ARG A 155 -24.47 -3.13 25.70
C ARG A 155 -24.37 -1.98 26.70
N ASP A 156 -23.30 -1.20 26.62
CA ASP A 156 -23.05 -0.05 27.48
C ASP A 156 -22.56 1.14 26.65
N PRO A 157 -23.47 1.98 26.13
CA PRO A 157 -23.12 3.15 25.34
C PRO A 157 -22.20 4.17 26.06
N GLY A 158 -22.17 4.17 27.37
CA GLY A 158 -21.33 5.03 28.21
C GLY A 158 -19.90 4.53 28.42
N SER A 159 -19.59 3.29 28.08
CA SER A 159 -18.27 2.67 28.29
C SER A 159 -17.17 3.14 27.34
N GLY A 160 -17.46 4.07 26.43
CA GLY A 160 -16.51 4.60 25.47
C GLY A 160 -15.90 5.92 25.93
N GLY A 161 -14.65 6.17 25.57
CA GLY A 161 -14.03 7.49 25.67
C GLY A 161 -14.82 8.55 24.89
N PRO A 162 -14.53 9.85 25.04
CA PRO A 162 -15.20 10.90 24.28
C PRO A 162 -15.14 10.54 22.81
N GLY A 163 -16.31 10.34 22.18
CA GLY A 163 -16.43 10.10 20.74
C GLY A 163 -15.65 11.23 20.05
N GLY A 164 -14.56 10.89 19.39
CA GLY A 164 -13.73 11.88 18.73
C GLY A 164 -14.62 12.76 17.87
N ALA A 165 -14.55 14.05 18.09
CA ALA A 165 -15.21 15.02 17.21
C ALA A 165 -14.82 14.65 15.78
N LEU A 166 -15.79 14.62 14.87
CA LEU A 166 -15.54 14.47 13.46
C LEU A 166 -14.64 15.65 13.05
N LEU A 167 -13.32 15.45 13.09
CA LEU A 167 -12.38 16.37 12.46
C LEU A 167 -12.65 16.27 10.96
N GLU A 168 -13.49 17.16 10.44
CA GLU A 168 -13.47 17.46 9.02
C GLU A 168 -12.08 18.03 8.72
N LEU A 169 -11.18 17.19 8.26
CA LEU A 169 -10.01 17.67 7.57
C LEU A 169 -10.52 18.28 6.26
N ASP A 170 -10.84 19.55 6.27
CA ASP A 170 -10.85 20.37 5.08
C ASP A 170 -9.43 20.35 4.51
N LEU A 171 -9.14 19.31 3.77
CA LEU A 171 -8.01 19.34 2.85
C LEU A 171 -8.37 20.46 1.87
N PRO A 172 -7.57 21.52 1.75
CA PRO A 172 -7.87 22.57 0.81
C PRO A 172 -8.07 21.90 -0.55
N ALA A 173 -9.26 22.12 -1.15
CA ALA A 173 -9.43 21.81 -2.56
C ALA A 173 -8.31 22.58 -3.24
N THR A 174 -7.39 21.86 -3.91
CA THR A 174 -6.26 22.51 -4.58
C THR A 174 -6.87 23.51 -5.57
N PRO A 175 -6.74 24.83 -5.36
CA PRO A 175 -7.28 25.79 -6.30
C PRO A 175 -6.57 25.62 -7.62
N PRO A 176 -7.20 25.88 -8.76
CA PRO A 176 -6.52 26.02 -10.01
C PRO A 176 -5.57 27.22 -9.90
N GLY A 177 -4.33 26.96 -9.55
CA GLY A 177 -3.24 27.94 -9.51
C GLY A 177 -2.44 27.92 -10.81
N PRO A 178 -1.60 28.93 -11.06
CA PRO A 178 -0.65 28.86 -12.16
C PRO A 178 0.23 27.63 -12.00
N ARG A 179 0.36 26.84 -13.06
CA ARG A 179 1.14 25.60 -13.08
C ARG A 179 2.62 25.93 -13.04
N HIS A 180 3.26 25.72 -11.92
CA HIS A 180 4.69 25.92 -11.77
C HIS A 180 5.38 24.58 -11.57
N THR A 181 6.45 24.37 -12.34
CA THR A 181 7.34 23.24 -12.06
C THR A 181 7.94 23.41 -10.66
N PRO A 182 8.11 22.32 -9.88
CA PRO A 182 8.66 22.36 -8.50
C PRO A 182 10.03 23.02 -8.38
N TRP A 183 10.72 23.24 -9.48
CA TRP A 183 12.06 23.82 -9.55
C TRP A 183 12.10 25.35 -9.45
N ASP A 184 10.96 26.04 -9.66
CA ASP A 184 10.90 27.50 -9.75
C ASP A 184 10.52 28.20 -8.43
N LEU A 185 10.50 27.48 -7.31
CA LEU A 185 10.03 28.00 -6.02
C LEU A 185 11.04 28.86 -5.26
N THR A 186 12.20 29.14 -5.86
CA THR A 186 13.15 30.10 -5.32
C THR A 186 12.95 31.48 -5.99
N GLY A 187 12.55 32.49 -5.22
CA GLY A 187 12.40 33.86 -5.70
C GLY A 187 10.98 34.30 -6.08
N ALA A 188 10.77 34.84 -7.29
CA ALA A 188 9.49 35.46 -7.67
C ALA A 188 8.30 34.51 -7.71
N HIS A 189 8.54 33.22 -8.00
CA HIS A 189 7.52 32.19 -8.11
C HIS A 189 6.99 31.70 -6.74
N ALA A 190 7.83 31.72 -5.70
CA ALA A 190 7.38 31.44 -4.35
C ALA A 190 6.32 32.42 -3.84
N ARG A 191 6.24 33.62 -4.43
CA ARG A 191 5.18 34.61 -4.10
C ARG A 191 3.79 34.13 -4.50
N GLY A 192 3.65 33.32 -5.56
CA GLY A 192 2.38 32.71 -5.96
C GLY A 192 1.78 31.78 -4.90
N TYR A 193 2.60 31.23 -3.98
CA TYR A 193 2.10 30.46 -2.85
C TYR A 193 1.23 31.28 -1.88
N PHE A 194 1.57 32.55 -1.65
CA PHE A 194 0.76 33.42 -0.79
C PHE A 194 -0.59 33.77 -1.40
N ASP A 195 -0.70 33.76 -2.73
CA ASP A 195 -1.98 33.95 -3.42
C ASP A 195 -2.86 32.67 -3.32
N LEU A 196 -2.19 31.51 -3.19
CA LEU A 196 -2.84 30.22 -3.03
C LEU A 196 -3.25 29.92 -1.57
N LEU A 197 -2.42 30.29 -0.60
CA LEU A 197 -2.53 29.86 0.79
C LEU A 197 -2.96 30.95 1.76
N SER A 198 -2.48 32.12 1.69
CA SER A 198 -2.63 33.32 2.52
C SER A 198 -1.28 33.90 2.93
N ASP A 199 -1.27 35.06 3.55
CA ASP A 199 -0.08 35.65 4.14
C ASP A 199 0.52 34.73 5.22
N GLY A 200 1.82 34.86 5.45
CA GLY A 200 2.53 34.01 6.42
C GLY A 200 4.01 33.80 6.10
N LEU A 201 4.53 32.69 6.60
CA LEU A 201 5.90 32.19 6.36
C LEU A 201 5.86 30.92 5.50
N VAL A 202 6.59 30.90 4.39
CA VAL A 202 6.89 29.70 3.60
C VAL A 202 8.34 29.29 3.82
N ALA A 203 8.56 28.13 4.39
CA ALA A 203 9.86 27.51 4.54
C ALA A 203 10.06 26.47 3.44
N VAL A 204 11.16 26.58 2.71
CA VAL A 204 11.51 25.73 1.56
C VAL A 204 12.82 25.01 1.81
N LEU A 205 12.81 23.68 1.76
CA LEU A 205 14.02 22.85 1.68
C LEU A 205 14.26 22.46 0.21
N PRO A 206 15.23 23.08 -0.49
CA PRO A 206 15.49 22.80 -1.90
C PRO A 206 16.06 21.39 -2.10
N PRO A 207 15.77 20.74 -3.23
CA PRO A 207 16.27 19.39 -3.57
C PRO A 207 17.81 19.30 -3.59
N GLU A 208 18.49 20.32 -4.07
CA GLU A 208 19.95 20.30 -4.23
C GLU A 208 20.70 20.17 -2.88
N ARG A 209 20.06 20.56 -1.78
CA ARG A 209 20.66 20.50 -0.44
C ARG A 209 20.47 19.16 0.26
N VAL A 210 19.61 18.33 -0.28
CA VAL A 210 19.30 17.00 0.27
C VAL A 210 20.29 15.93 -0.20
N SER A 211 20.92 16.13 -1.37
CA SER A 211 21.78 15.13 -2.03
C SER A 211 23.24 15.10 -1.56
N ALA A 212 23.69 16.10 -0.80
CA ALA A 212 25.13 16.29 -0.55
C ALA A 212 25.78 15.28 0.42
N ASP A 213 24.98 14.48 1.17
CA ASP A 213 25.49 13.69 2.31
C ASP A 213 25.13 12.21 2.31
N ARG A 214 24.62 11.63 1.19
CA ARG A 214 24.19 10.24 1.17
C ARG A 214 24.95 9.38 0.15
N SER A 215 25.79 8.49 0.64
CA SER A 215 26.42 7.38 -0.08
C SER A 215 25.39 6.27 -0.36
N GLY A 216 24.54 6.44 -1.35
CA GLY A 216 23.58 5.42 -1.80
C GLY A 216 23.05 5.72 -3.20
N PRO A 217 22.32 4.80 -3.88
CA PRO A 217 21.74 5.11 -5.16
C PRO A 217 20.88 6.37 -5.03
N GLN A 218 21.22 7.39 -5.81
CA GLN A 218 20.56 8.70 -5.78
C GLN A 218 19.16 8.58 -6.36
N TRP A 219 18.19 8.32 -5.51
CA TRP A 219 16.78 8.29 -5.82
C TRP A 219 16.22 9.71 -5.82
N GLY A 220 16.49 10.48 -6.85
CA GLY A 220 15.91 11.80 -7.09
C GLY A 220 16.04 12.79 -5.92
N ASN A 221 16.17 14.00 -6.25
CA ASN A 221 16.30 15.11 -5.30
C ASN A 221 14.90 15.46 -4.73
N GLY A 222 14.46 14.80 -3.65
CA GLY A 222 13.24 15.17 -2.93
C GLY A 222 13.42 16.49 -2.19
N GLY A 223 12.35 17.26 -2.07
CA GLY A 223 12.30 18.48 -1.26
C GLY A 223 11.13 18.44 -0.28
N ALA A 224 10.98 19.50 0.50
CA ALA A 224 9.82 19.73 1.32
C ALA A 224 9.57 21.23 1.48
N TRP A 225 8.32 21.62 1.64
CA TRP A 225 7.97 22.97 2.06
C TRP A 225 6.81 22.99 3.02
N VAL A 226 6.81 24.01 3.83
CA VAL A 226 5.85 24.21 4.90
C VAL A 226 5.42 25.66 4.91
N HIS A 227 4.13 25.89 4.94
CA HIS A 227 3.52 27.21 5.12
C HIS A 227 2.94 27.32 6.53
N VAL A 228 3.28 28.36 7.25
CA VAL A 228 2.61 28.78 8.49
C VAL A 228 1.87 30.06 8.20
N SER A 229 0.53 30.01 8.26
CA SER A 229 -0.34 31.13 7.90
C SER A 229 -0.42 32.21 9.00
N ASP A 230 -0.95 33.35 8.62
CA ASP A 230 -1.37 34.45 9.53
C ASP A 230 -2.49 34.07 10.51
N SER A 231 -3.18 32.95 10.29
CA SER A 231 -4.11 32.33 11.26
C SER A 231 -3.44 31.31 12.20
N GLY A 232 -2.14 31.03 12.02
CA GLY A 232 -1.40 29.99 12.73
C GLY A 232 -1.62 28.56 12.22
N ARG A 233 -2.40 28.37 11.14
CA ARG A 233 -2.57 27.07 10.50
C ARG A 233 -1.31 26.68 9.72
N VAL A 234 -0.94 25.43 9.80
CA VAL A 234 0.22 24.87 9.11
C VAL A 234 -0.22 24.06 7.92
N THR A 235 0.36 24.30 6.75
CA THR A 235 0.20 23.46 5.56
C THR A 235 1.57 22.96 5.12
N ALA A 236 1.76 21.63 5.12
CA ALA A 236 2.97 21.00 4.64
C ALA A 236 2.71 20.27 3.31
N PHE A 237 3.74 20.15 2.47
CA PHE A 237 3.65 19.60 1.13
C PHE A 237 4.67 18.50 0.92
N THR A 238 4.24 17.39 0.32
CA THR A 238 5.10 16.26 -0.05
C THR A 238 4.61 15.57 -1.32
N GLY A 239 5.53 15.14 -2.17
CA GLY A 239 5.20 14.31 -3.34
C GLY A 239 4.83 12.86 -3.00
N LYS A 240 4.93 12.44 -1.72
CA LYS A 240 4.45 11.13 -1.26
C LYS A 240 2.93 11.04 -1.36
N VAL A 241 2.43 9.80 -1.41
CA VAL A 241 0.99 9.49 -1.46
C VAL A 241 0.61 8.53 -0.33
N ASP A 242 -0.68 8.41 -0.02
CA ASP A 242 -1.20 7.45 0.96
C ASP A 242 -2.14 6.44 0.30
N GLY A 243 -1.65 5.21 0.11
CA GLY A 243 -2.43 4.05 -0.36
C GLY A 243 -2.97 3.19 0.79
N GLY A 244 -3.02 3.74 2.01
CA GLY A 244 -3.52 3.08 3.22
C GLY A 244 -2.49 2.83 4.31
N GLN A 245 -1.20 2.94 4.02
CA GLN A 245 -0.12 2.64 4.96
C GLN A 245 0.04 3.67 6.09
N GLY A 246 -0.72 4.78 6.07
CA GLY A 246 -0.73 5.77 7.14
C GLY A 246 0.37 6.82 7.05
N ASN A 247 0.97 7.02 5.89
CA ASN A 247 1.97 8.06 5.64
C ASN A 247 1.46 9.44 6.04
N ARG A 248 0.21 9.78 5.66
CA ARG A 248 -0.41 11.07 6.01
C ARG A 248 -0.31 11.34 7.50
N THR A 249 -0.75 10.40 8.33
CA THR A 249 -0.75 10.56 9.79
C THR A 249 0.67 10.68 10.35
N ALA A 250 1.56 9.78 9.99
CA ALA A 250 2.92 9.76 10.53
C ALA A 250 3.74 11.00 10.11
N LEU A 251 3.63 11.43 8.85
CA LEU A 251 4.30 12.64 8.37
C LEU A 251 3.73 13.91 9.01
N THR A 252 2.40 13.96 9.22
CA THR A 252 1.75 15.06 9.96
C THR A 252 2.24 15.13 11.40
N GLN A 253 2.44 13.98 12.09
CA GLN A 253 3.02 13.97 13.44
C GLN A 253 4.43 14.54 13.47
N LEU A 254 5.27 14.26 12.48
CA LEU A 254 6.63 14.81 12.39
C LEU A 254 6.62 16.33 12.18
N VAL A 255 5.71 16.85 11.36
CA VAL A 255 5.52 18.28 11.15
C VAL A 255 5.04 18.95 12.43
N ALA A 256 4.03 18.38 13.10
CA ALA A 256 3.50 18.88 14.36
C ALA A 256 4.58 18.87 15.47
N GLU A 257 5.38 17.81 15.55
CA GLU A 257 6.51 17.70 16.48
C GLU A 257 7.50 18.85 16.32
N GLU A 258 7.97 19.08 15.10
CA GLU A 258 9.03 20.08 14.86
C GLU A 258 8.54 21.52 15.01
N LEU A 259 7.26 21.84 14.66
CA LEU A 259 6.66 23.16 14.87
C LEU A 259 6.09 23.36 16.26
N ARG A 260 6.06 22.31 17.10
CA ARG A 260 5.44 22.40 18.44
C ARG A 260 3.96 22.83 18.39
N VAL A 261 3.20 22.22 17.47
CA VAL A 261 1.76 22.46 17.32
C VAL A 261 0.97 21.18 17.51
N ALA A 262 -0.33 21.26 17.68
CA ALA A 262 -1.19 20.09 17.70
C ALA A 262 -1.34 19.48 16.28
N VAL A 263 -1.57 18.17 16.20
CA VAL A 263 -1.69 17.45 14.93
C VAL A 263 -2.84 17.99 14.07
N ASP A 264 -3.93 18.42 14.66
CA ASP A 264 -5.11 18.98 14.00
C ASP A 264 -4.91 20.39 13.42
N GLN A 265 -3.83 21.06 13.80
CA GLN A 265 -3.43 22.36 13.22
C GLN A 265 -2.66 22.18 11.90
N VAL A 266 -2.29 20.94 11.54
CA VAL A 266 -1.46 20.64 10.37
C VAL A 266 -2.29 19.99 9.27
N ALA A 267 -2.35 20.62 8.10
CA ALA A 267 -2.82 20.03 6.86
C ALA A 267 -1.63 19.51 6.03
N LEU A 268 -1.70 18.28 5.52
CA LEU A 268 -0.65 17.71 4.67
C LEU A 268 -1.18 17.48 3.25
N VAL A 269 -0.68 18.25 2.28
CA VAL A 269 -0.94 18.08 0.85
C VAL A 269 0.02 17.03 0.30
N MET A 270 -0.53 16.03 -0.38
CA MET A 270 0.21 14.86 -0.86
C MET A 270 -0.13 14.55 -2.31
N GLY A 271 0.90 14.19 -3.10
CA GLY A 271 0.70 13.60 -4.43
C GLY A 271 0.07 14.51 -5.48
N ASP A 272 0.19 15.81 -5.31
CA ASP A 272 -0.21 16.84 -6.27
C ASP A 272 1.04 17.36 -6.98
N THR A 273 1.20 17.10 -8.27
CA THR A 273 2.44 17.39 -8.99
C THR A 273 2.66 18.87 -9.31
N ASP A 274 1.63 19.71 -9.14
CA ASP A 274 1.75 21.16 -9.38
C ASP A 274 2.18 21.92 -8.13
N VAL A 275 1.78 21.45 -6.93
CA VAL A 275 2.03 22.18 -5.68
C VAL A 275 2.91 21.44 -4.68
N SER A 276 3.24 20.17 -4.94
CA SER A 276 4.15 19.40 -4.07
C SER A 276 5.57 19.32 -4.65
N PRO A 277 6.60 19.19 -3.80
CA PRO A 277 7.95 18.94 -4.27
C PRO A 277 8.05 17.63 -5.03
N PHE A 278 9.01 17.55 -5.95
CA PHE A 278 9.34 16.32 -6.65
C PHE A 278 9.60 15.18 -5.66
N ASP A 279 9.05 14.02 -5.96
CA ASP A 279 9.31 12.78 -5.24
C ASP A 279 9.33 11.61 -6.22
N VAL A 280 10.31 10.72 -6.07
CA VAL A 280 10.46 9.55 -6.94
C VAL A 280 9.27 8.57 -6.84
N GLY A 281 8.54 8.62 -5.73
CA GLY A 281 7.36 7.81 -5.47
C GLY A 281 7.30 7.22 -4.05
N THR A 282 6.15 6.64 -3.74
CA THR A 282 5.85 6.02 -2.44
C THR A 282 6.04 4.51 -2.53
N PHE A 283 7.27 4.07 -2.42
CA PHE A 283 7.70 2.67 -2.46
C PHE A 283 9.04 2.50 -1.71
N GLY A 284 9.53 1.27 -1.59
CA GLY A 284 10.82 0.97 -1.00
C GLY A 284 10.92 1.28 0.50
N SER A 285 9.78 1.43 1.20
CA SER A 285 9.71 1.80 2.62
C SER A 285 10.42 3.13 2.94
N ARG A 286 10.49 4.06 1.96
CA ARG A 286 11.30 5.28 2.05
C ARG A 286 10.55 6.52 2.54
N SER A 287 9.25 6.43 2.85
CA SER A 287 8.49 7.60 3.29
C SER A 287 9.02 8.20 4.59
N MET A 288 9.35 7.38 5.59
CA MET A 288 9.92 7.87 6.85
C MET A 288 11.39 8.30 6.70
N PRO A 289 12.31 7.49 6.14
CA PRO A 289 13.72 7.89 6.06
C PRO A 289 13.98 9.00 5.05
N ASP A 290 13.10 9.28 4.09
CA ASP A 290 13.29 10.38 3.13
C ASP A 290 12.35 11.54 3.41
N ALA A 291 11.06 11.44 3.05
CA ALA A 291 10.12 12.55 3.21
C ALA A 291 9.93 12.96 4.68
N GLY A 292 10.01 12.02 5.62
CA GLY A 292 9.99 12.32 7.05
C GLY A 292 11.16 13.21 7.45
N GLU A 293 12.39 12.91 7.01
CA GLU A 293 13.56 13.74 7.31
C GLU A 293 13.52 15.09 6.60
N TYR A 294 13.05 15.14 5.33
CA TYR A 294 12.93 16.40 4.61
C TYR A 294 11.90 17.33 5.25
N LEU A 295 10.73 16.79 5.62
CA LEU A 295 9.69 17.55 6.31
C LEU A 295 10.19 18.03 7.68
N ARG A 296 10.89 17.18 8.45
CA ARG A 296 11.48 17.58 9.73
C ARG A 296 12.48 18.73 9.57
N ALA A 297 13.38 18.63 8.59
CA ALA A 297 14.37 19.68 8.34
C ALA A 297 13.72 21.01 7.92
N ALA A 298 12.75 20.96 6.98
CA ALA A 298 12.01 22.15 6.55
C ALA A 298 11.24 22.79 7.71
N THR A 299 10.57 21.95 8.51
CA THR A 299 9.73 22.39 9.63
C THR A 299 10.56 22.92 10.81
N ALA A 300 11.71 22.30 11.11
CA ALA A 300 12.67 22.83 12.09
C ALA A 300 13.22 24.20 11.67
N GLY A 301 13.50 24.36 10.36
CA GLY A 301 13.87 25.64 9.81
C GLY A 301 12.76 26.69 9.93
N ALA A 302 11.52 26.34 9.66
CA ALA A 302 10.37 27.22 9.87
C ALA A 302 10.25 27.64 11.35
N ARG A 303 10.47 26.72 12.29
CA ARG A 303 10.50 27.03 13.74
C ARG A 303 11.61 28.05 14.08
N VAL A 304 12.79 27.87 13.52
CA VAL A 304 13.90 28.82 13.73
C VAL A 304 13.55 30.18 13.15
N ALA A 305 12.99 30.25 11.94
CA ALA A 305 12.56 31.50 11.33
C ALA A 305 11.50 32.24 12.17
N LEU A 306 10.51 31.52 12.73
CA LEU A 306 9.52 32.09 13.64
C LEU A 306 10.15 32.70 14.90
N VAL A 307 11.15 32.04 15.47
CA VAL A 307 11.92 32.56 16.62
C VAL A 307 12.66 33.80 16.23
N LEU A 308 13.33 33.85 15.04
CA LEU A 308 14.06 35.03 14.57
C LEU A 308 13.12 36.22 14.31
N VAL A 309 11.93 36.00 13.70
CA VAL A 309 10.93 37.07 13.52
C VAL A 309 10.46 37.64 14.86
N ALA A 310 10.29 36.79 15.87
CA ALA A 310 9.89 37.23 17.21
C ALA A 310 11.05 38.00 17.93
N ALA A 311 12.30 37.51 17.76
CA ALA A 311 13.50 38.16 18.30
C ALA A 311 13.68 39.59 17.74
N ASP A 312 13.53 39.75 16.43
CA ASP A 312 13.57 41.04 15.75
C ASP A 312 12.43 41.95 16.23
N ARG A 313 11.18 41.42 16.32
CA ARG A 313 10.00 42.18 16.81
C ARG A 313 10.15 42.66 18.25
N TRP A 314 10.87 41.91 19.08
CA TRP A 314 11.00 42.21 20.52
C TRP A 314 12.35 42.80 20.90
N ASP A 315 13.27 42.96 19.94
CA ASP A 315 14.63 43.45 20.12
C ASP A 315 15.38 42.69 21.23
N CYS A 316 15.39 41.33 21.09
CA CYS A 316 16.00 40.42 22.06
C CYS A 316 16.80 39.29 21.38
N SER A 317 17.64 38.59 22.16
CA SER A 317 18.37 37.45 21.61
C SER A 317 17.41 36.30 21.26
N PRO A 318 17.56 35.60 20.09
CA PRO A 318 16.85 34.36 19.80
C PRO A 318 17.03 33.28 20.88
N ASP A 319 18.17 33.29 21.60
CA ASP A 319 18.46 32.32 22.67
C ASP A 319 17.58 32.53 23.91
N ASP A 320 16.99 33.72 24.07
CA ASP A 320 16.05 34.03 25.14
C ASP A 320 14.63 33.53 24.83
N LEU A 321 14.40 33.02 23.61
CA LEU A 321 13.12 32.61 23.11
C LEU A 321 12.96 31.08 23.06
N VAL A 322 11.72 30.63 23.07
CA VAL A 322 11.35 29.25 22.82
C VAL A 322 10.03 29.17 22.07
N ALA A 323 9.98 28.29 21.08
CA ALA A 323 8.76 27.93 20.37
C ALA A 323 8.06 26.77 21.08
N GLU A 324 6.81 26.94 21.49
CA GLU A 324 6.03 25.96 22.25
C GLU A 324 4.52 26.17 22.04
N SER A 325 3.78 25.10 21.79
CA SER A 325 2.30 25.10 21.68
C SER A 325 1.75 26.15 20.68
N GLY A 326 2.38 26.31 19.52
CA GLY A 326 1.97 27.28 18.48
C GLY A 326 2.26 28.75 18.83
N THR A 327 3.12 28.99 19.81
CA THR A 327 3.55 30.32 20.23
C THR A 327 5.08 30.45 20.22
N VAL A 328 5.59 31.70 20.13
CA VAL A 328 6.94 32.05 20.55
C VAL A 328 6.82 32.81 21.86
N ARG A 329 7.63 32.43 22.86
CA ARG A 329 7.65 33.10 24.16
C ARG A 329 9.06 33.34 24.68
N LEU A 330 9.23 34.33 25.53
CA LEU A 330 10.45 34.47 26.33
C LEU A 330 10.57 33.31 27.31
N ARG A 331 11.79 32.81 27.56
CA ARG A 331 12.05 31.72 28.51
C ARG A 331 11.64 32.04 29.94
N ASP A 332 11.66 33.32 30.32
CA ASP A 332 11.21 33.84 31.63
C ASP A 332 9.67 33.88 31.75
N GLY A 333 8.94 33.64 30.64
CA GLY A 333 7.46 33.63 30.59
C GLY A 333 6.82 35.03 30.55
N SER A 334 7.58 36.11 30.51
CA SER A 334 7.04 37.49 30.58
C SER A 334 6.33 37.91 29.28
N ARG A 335 6.64 37.32 28.15
CA ARG A 335 6.01 37.64 26.84
C ARG A 335 5.78 36.39 26.04
N HIS A 336 4.65 36.35 25.32
CA HIS A 336 4.37 35.31 24.30
C HIS A 336 3.55 35.92 23.16
N ILE A 337 3.57 35.24 21.98
CA ILE A 337 2.79 35.60 20.79
C ILE A 337 2.43 34.35 20.03
N LEU A 338 1.21 34.24 19.54
CA LEU A 338 0.79 33.15 18.64
C LEU A 338 1.51 33.27 17.29
N TYR A 339 1.79 32.16 16.62
CA TYR A 339 2.42 32.17 15.28
C TYR A 339 1.61 33.02 14.30
N GLY A 340 0.26 32.89 14.31
CA GLY A 340 -0.60 33.69 13.43
C GLY A 340 -0.47 35.19 13.68
N GLU A 341 -0.49 35.64 14.96
CA GLU A 341 -0.33 37.04 15.31
C GLU A 341 1.08 37.56 14.95
N LEU A 342 2.11 36.69 15.06
CA LEU A 342 3.47 37.03 14.70
C LEU A 342 3.62 37.26 13.20
N LEU A 343 2.90 36.49 12.39
CA LEU A 343 2.96 36.49 10.93
C LEU A 343 1.92 37.38 10.25
N ALA A 344 1.07 38.06 10.99
CA ALA A 344 0.00 38.90 10.44
C ALA A 344 0.57 39.96 9.46
N GLY A 345 0.10 39.91 8.20
CA GLY A 345 0.54 40.82 7.14
C GLY A 345 1.96 40.57 6.60
N LEU A 346 2.61 39.49 6.98
CA LEU A 346 3.93 39.10 6.47
C LEU A 346 3.79 38.14 5.27
N ARG A 347 4.67 38.29 4.28
CA ARG A 347 4.91 37.36 3.17
C ARG A 347 6.39 37.04 3.11
N GLN A 348 6.82 36.11 3.96
CA GLN A 348 8.22 35.72 4.09
C GLN A 348 8.48 34.35 3.51
N ILE A 349 9.57 34.25 2.75
CA ILE A 349 10.09 32.99 2.20
C ILE A 349 11.45 32.72 2.84
N GLU A 350 11.59 31.57 3.46
CA GLU A 350 12.82 31.12 4.08
C GLU A 350 13.36 29.90 3.34
N VAL A 351 14.52 30.00 2.76
CA VAL A 351 15.23 28.88 2.13
C VAL A 351 16.08 28.19 3.19
N ILE A 352 15.62 27.03 3.61
CA ILE A 352 16.19 26.27 4.73
C ILE A 352 17.50 25.59 4.31
N SER A 353 18.52 25.73 5.15
CA SER A 353 19.69 24.87 5.12
C SER A 353 19.41 23.59 5.92
N THR A 354 20.06 22.47 5.54
CA THR A 354 19.96 21.17 6.26
C THR A 354 20.48 21.21 7.70
N SER A 355 21.00 22.34 8.14
CA SER A 355 21.62 22.56 9.47
C SER A 355 20.64 22.99 10.57
N ALA A 356 19.34 23.21 10.27
CA ALA A 356 18.38 23.52 11.33
C ALA A 356 18.25 22.33 12.30
N PRO A 357 18.36 22.54 13.63
CA PRO A 357 18.34 21.45 14.61
C PRO A 357 16.95 20.82 14.69
N VAL A 358 16.86 19.55 14.30
CA VAL A 358 15.64 18.73 14.46
C VAL A 358 15.53 18.20 15.89
N THR A 359 14.32 17.95 16.35
CA THR A 359 14.07 17.39 17.68
C THR A 359 14.56 15.95 17.75
N PRO A 360 15.49 15.59 18.66
CA PRO A 360 15.91 14.20 18.83
C PRO A 360 14.75 13.29 19.23
N PRO A 361 14.74 12.00 18.82
CA PRO A 361 13.62 11.10 19.11
C PRO A 361 13.33 10.83 20.58
N ASP A 362 14.31 10.97 21.46
CA ASP A 362 14.14 10.85 22.91
C ASP A 362 13.43 12.06 23.54
N GLN A 363 13.31 13.17 22.78
CA GLN A 363 12.61 14.40 23.19
C GLN A 363 11.26 14.58 22.47
N TRP A 364 10.81 13.61 21.69
CA TRP A 364 9.53 13.69 21.00
C TRP A 364 8.36 13.72 21.97
N LEU A 365 7.38 14.58 21.71
CA LEU A 365 6.14 14.75 22.46
C LEU A 365 4.91 14.32 21.64
N VAL A 366 4.92 14.53 20.33
CA VAL A 366 3.85 14.21 19.37
C VAL A 366 4.21 12.98 18.54
N ALA A 367 5.39 12.97 17.95
CA ALA A 367 5.95 11.75 17.36
C ALA A 367 6.23 10.73 18.48
N GLY A 368 6.20 9.43 18.16
CA GLY A 368 6.34 8.36 19.15
C GLY A 368 5.03 8.01 19.88
N GLN A 369 3.96 8.80 19.67
CA GLN A 369 2.64 8.54 20.26
C GLN A 369 1.70 7.80 19.30
N PRO A 370 0.75 6.99 19.83
CA PRO A 370 -0.22 6.27 19.02
C PRO A 370 -1.33 7.21 18.51
N THR A 371 -1.05 7.98 17.48
CA THR A 371 -2.04 8.88 16.87
C THR A 371 -2.95 8.10 15.92
N PRO A 372 -4.28 8.16 16.09
CA PRO A 372 -5.23 7.52 15.19
C PRO A 372 -5.09 8.04 13.75
N LYS A 373 -5.45 7.20 12.78
CA LYS A 373 -5.42 7.59 11.36
C LYS A 373 -6.31 8.79 11.11
N LEU A 374 -5.75 9.91 10.65
CA LEU A 374 -6.46 11.19 10.48
C LEU A 374 -7.67 11.11 9.54
N THR A 375 -7.63 10.23 8.54
CA THR A 375 -8.74 10.05 7.60
C THR A 375 -9.76 9.00 8.02
N ALA A 376 -9.60 8.36 9.19
CA ALA A 376 -10.50 7.29 9.63
C ALA A 376 -11.95 7.74 9.81
N PRO A 377 -12.26 8.93 10.36
CA PRO A 377 -13.64 9.40 10.47
C PRO A 377 -14.37 9.46 9.13
N SER A 378 -13.75 10.02 8.08
CA SER A 378 -14.35 10.10 6.75
C SER A 378 -14.54 8.71 6.09
N VAL A 379 -13.70 7.72 6.45
CA VAL A 379 -13.84 6.34 5.96
C VAL A 379 -15.08 5.66 6.58
N VAL A 380 -15.23 5.70 7.91
CA VAL A 380 -16.31 4.98 8.59
C VAL A 380 -17.68 5.63 8.37
N THR A 381 -17.71 6.89 7.96
CA THR A 381 -18.95 7.60 7.59
C THR A 381 -19.28 7.52 6.10
N GLY A 382 -18.39 6.98 5.26
CA GLY A 382 -18.55 6.94 3.80
C GLY A 382 -18.20 8.25 3.09
N ALA A 383 -17.79 9.29 3.81
CA ALA A 383 -17.46 10.60 3.24
C ALA A 383 -16.14 10.61 2.46
N LYS A 384 -15.23 9.65 2.74
CA LYS A 384 -13.94 9.60 2.05
C LYS A 384 -14.09 9.35 0.55
N ARG A 385 -13.49 10.22 -0.26
CA ARG A 385 -13.42 10.09 -1.71
C ARG A 385 -12.10 9.44 -2.14
N TYR A 386 -12.20 8.48 -3.04
CA TYR A 386 -11.10 7.79 -3.70
C TYR A 386 -11.06 8.18 -5.19
N PRO A 387 -9.98 7.89 -5.92
CA PRO A 387 -9.93 8.14 -7.37
C PRO A 387 -11.14 7.59 -8.13
N SER A 388 -11.63 6.40 -7.75
CA SER A 388 -12.82 5.77 -8.33
C SER A 388 -14.16 6.48 -8.01
N ASP A 389 -14.16 7.42 -7.07
CA ASP A 389 -15.36 8.16 -6.66
C ASP A 389 -15.49 9.55 -7.31
N LEU A 390 -14.46 9.97 -8.05
CA LEU A 390 -14.42 11.30 -8.64
C LEU A 390 -15.33 11.39 -9.85
N VAL A 391 -16.03 12.53 -9.98
CA VAL A 391 -16.93 12.85 -11.07
C VAL A 391 -16.65 14.27 -11.56
N ARG A 392 -16.67 14.47 -12.88
CA ARG A 392 -16.58 15.79 -13.51
C ARG A 392 -17.83 16.10 -14.33
N PRO A 393 -18.22 17.36 -14.47
CA PRO A 393 -19.34 17.73 -15.34
C PRO A 393 -19.12 17.22 -16.77
N GLY A 394 -20.13 16.55 -17.35
CA GLY A 394 -20.03 16.01 -18.71
C GLY A 394 -19.11 14.80 -18.87
N MET A 395 -18.67 14.18 -17.77
CA MET A 395 -17.76 13.02 -17.78
C MET A 395 -18.35 11.84 -18.55
N LEU A 396 -17.52 11.23 -19.39
CA LEU A 396 -17.79 9.97 -20.08
C LEU A 396 -17.04 8.81 -19.46
N HIS A 397 -17.57 7.60 -19.67
CA HIS A 397 -16.97 6.35 -19.24
C HIS A 397 -16.26 5.69 -20.43
N GLY A 398 -14.96 5.43 -20.28
CA GLY A 398 -14.13 4.82 -21.31
C GLY A 398 -13.86 3.35 -21.06
N LYS A 399 -13.65 2.61 -22.15
CA LYS A 399 -13.05 1.28 -22.20
C LYS A 399 -12.05 1.21 -23.35
N VAL A 400 -10.99 0.41 -23.19
CA VAL A 400 -9.95 0.22 -24.21
C VAL A 400 -9.86 -1.26 -24.56
N LEU A 401 -9.74 -1.55 -25.85
CA LEU A 401 -9.48 -2.90 -26.35
C LEU A 401 -8.06 -3.31 -25.97
N THR A 402 -7.93 -4.43 -25.28
CA THR A 402 -6.65 -4.91 -24.76
C THR A 402 -6.36 -6.33 -25.26
N PRO A 403 -5.07 -6.71 -25.42
CA PRO A 403 -4.70 -8.04 -25.91
C PRO A 403 -5.12 -9.15 -24.93
N PRO A 404 -5.44 -10.36 -25.42
CA PRO A 404 -5.87 -11.49 -24.57
C PRO A 404 -4.72 -12.14 -23.78
N SER A 405 -3.49 -11.99 -24.25
CA SER A 405 -2.25 -12.48 -23.60
C SER A 405 -1.14 -11.44 -23.70
N PHE A 406 -0.16 -11.55 -22.82
CA PHE A 406 0.97 -10.63 -22.80
C PHE A 406 1.78 -10.74 -24.10
N GLY A 407 2.02 -9.58 -24.76
CA GLY A 407 2.79 -9.51 -26.01
C GLY A 407 2.01 -9.88 -27.28
N ALA A 408 0.69 -10.17 -27.19
CA ALA A 408 -0.13 -10.41 -28.39
C ALA A 408 -0.29 -9.12 -29.22
N THR A 409 -0.26 -9.27 -30.55
CA THR A 409 -0.41 -8.16 -31.51
C THR A 409 -1.71 -8.27 -32.28
N LEU A 410 -2.38 -7.13 -32.53
CA LEU A 410 -3.65 -7.06 -33.24
C LEU A 410 -3.46 -7.41 -34.72
N ARG A 411 -4.25 -8.37 -35.25
CA ARG A 411 -4.25 -8.78 -36.66
C ARG A 411 -5.41 -8.18 -37.44
N THR A 412 -6.62 -8.34 -36.93
CA THR A 412 -7.83 -7.80 -37.58
C THR A 412 -8.70 -7.13 -36.54
N LEU A 413 -9.42 -6.10 -37.00
CA LEU A 413 -10.32 -5.30 -36.15
C LEU A 413 -11.62 -5.03 -36.92
N ASP A 414 -12.76 -5.27 -36.27
CA ASP A 414 -14.08 -4.85 -36.72
C ASP A 414 -14.83 -4.17 -35.58
N VAL A 415 -15.01 -2.87 -35.69
CA VAL A 415 -15.68 -2.01 -34.70
C VAL A 415 -17.14 -1.69 -35.07
N SER A 416 -17.66 -2.28 -36.13
CA SER A 416 -19.01 -1.98 -36.65
C SER A 416 -20.10 -2.24 -35.61
N GLY A 417 -19.96 -3.34 -34.84
CA GLY A 417 -20.85 -3.66 -33.74
C GLY A 417 -20.86 -2.62 -32.65
N ALA A 418 -19.69 -2.11 -32.27
CA ALA A 418 -19.56 -1.05 -31.25
C ALA A 418 -20.18 0.28 -31.71
N ARG A 419 -19.98 0.65 -32.99
CA ARG A 419 -20.58 1.86 -33.58
C ARG A 419 -22.11 1.81 -33.68
N ALA A 420 -22.70 0.61 -33.63
CA ALA A 420 -24.16 0.44 -33.64
C ALA A 420 -24.80 0.68 -32.26
N VAL A 421 -24.01 0.72 -31.18
CA VAL A 421 -24.53 1.00 -29.85
C VAL A 421 -24.85 2.48 -29.67
N SER A 422 -26.08 2.81 -29.33
CA SER A 422 -26.54 4.20 -29.18
C SER A 422 -25.79 4.95 -28.09
N GLY A 423 -25.39 6.19 -28.38
CA GLY A 423 -24.69 7.09 -27.45
C GLY A 423 -23.21 6.74 -27.22
N VAL A 424 -22.65 5.84 -28.01
CA VAL A 424 -21.24 5.44 -27.93
C VAL A 424 -20.43 6.11 -29.03
N THR A 425 -19.27 6.62 -28.69
CA THR A 425 -18.22 7.05 -29.64
C THR A 425 -17.10 6.03 -29.64
N VAL A 426 -16.72 5.54 -30.84
CA VAL A 426 -15.57 4.65 -31.03
C VAL A 426 -14.38 5.47 -31.48
N ILE A 427 -13.25 5.31 -30.82
CA ILE A 427 -12.00 6.04 -31.07
C ILE A 427 -10.95 5.02 -31.54
N GLU A 428 -10.37 5.26 -32.71
CA GLU A 428 -9.28 4.51 -33.32
C GLU A 428 -8.16 5.48 -33.65
N GLU A 429 -7.08 5.47 -32.91
CA GLU A 429 -5.98 6.42 -33.03
C GLU A 429 -4.65 5.76 -32.62
N ASP A 430 -3.66 5.76 -33.51
CA ASP A 430 -2.28 5.31 -33.25
C ASP A 430 -2.17 4.01 -32.41
N GLY A 431 -2.87 2.96 -32.82
CA GLY A 431 -2.90 1.67 -32.16
C GLY A 431 -3.78 1.59 -30.91
N LEU A 432 -4.37 2.70 -30.47
CA LEU A 432 -5.40 2.71 -29.42
C LEU A 432 -6.77 2.47 -30.06
N VAL A 433 -7.50 1.49 -29.55
CA VAL A 433 -8.92 1.27 -29.88
C VAL A 433 -9.70 1.39 -28.60
N GLY A 434 -10.60 2.35 -28.52
CA GLY A 434 -11.39 2.61 -27.35
C GLY A 434 -12.82 3.01 -27.65
N VAL A 435 -13.67 2.93 -26.64
CA VAL A 435 -15.05 3.40 -26.68
C VAL A 435 -15.31 4.32 -25.50
N VAL A 436 -16.10 5.37 -25.70
CA VAL A 436 -16.59 6.24 -24.63
C VAL A 436 -18.11 6.36 -24.71
N ALA A 437 -18.76 6.43 -23.53
CA ALA A 437 -20.21 6.53 -23.41
C ALA A 437 -20.61 7.33 -22.16
N PRO A 438 -21.82 7.91 -22.10
CA PRO A 438 -22.34 8.59 -20.91
C PRO A 438 -22.50 7.67 -19.69
N ASP A 439 -22.71 6.39 -19.92
CA ASP A 439 -22.83 5.40 -18.83
C ASP A 439 -21.87 4.21 -19.02
N PRO A 440 -21.42 3.58 -17.92
CA PRO A 440 -20.44 2.49 -17.98
C PRO A 440 -21.02 1.18 -18.58
N ALA A 441 -22.34 0.98 -18.60
CA ALA A 441 -22.96 -0.23 -19.18
C ALA A 441 -22.91 -0.14 -20.72
N ALA A 442 -23.23 1.02 -21.30
CA ALA A 442 -23.11 1.26 -22.74
C ALA A 442 -21.68 1.09 -23.22
N ALA A 443 -20.69 1.62 -22.48
CA ALA A 443 -19.27 1.43 -22.80
C ALA A 443 -18.87 -0.06 -22.78
N ARG A 444 -19.32 -0.84 -21.79
CA ARG A 444 -19.07 -2.29 -21.72
C ARG A 444 -19.74 -3.05 -22.89
N THR A 445 -20.99 -2.73 -23.20
CA THR A 445 -21.74 -3.33 -24.32
C THR A 445 -21.04 -3.08 -25.65
N ALA A 446 -20.62 -1.84 -25.88
CA ALA A 446 -19.90 -1.47 -27.10
C ALA A 446 -18.54 -2.18 -27.19
N MET A 447 -17.77 -2.23 -26.08
CA MET A 447 -16.49 -2.94 -26.08
C MET A 447 -16.65 -4.43 -26.38
N ALA A 448 -17.69 -5.08 -25.82
CA ALA A 448 -17.99 -6.49 -26.09
C ALA A 448 -18.46 -6.77 -27.53
N ALA A 449 -18.97 -5.74 -28.24
CA ALA A 449 -19.38 -5.84 -29.65
C ALA A 449 -18.23 -5.69 -30.65
N ILE A 450 -17.03 -5.28 -30.20
CA ILE A 450 -15.81 -5.26 -31.02
C ILE A 450 -15.36 -6.68 -31.31
N ARG A 451 -15.05 -6.97 -32.57
CA ARG A 451 -14.44 -8.21 -33.01
C ARG A 451 -12.98 -7.97 -33.38
N ALA A 452 -12.07 -8.66 -32.69
CA ALA A 452 -10.64 -8.55 -32.94
C ALA A 452 -10.00 -9.95 -32.99
N SER A 453 -9.03 -10.13 -33.87
CA SER A 453 -8.16 -11.31 -33.87
C SER A 453 -6.72 -10.89 -33.57
N TRP A 454 -6.00 -11.76 -32.88
CA TRP A 454 -4.69 -11.47 -32.35
C TRP A 454 -3.68 -12.53 -32.78
N ASP A 455 -2.43 -12.11 -32.95
CA ASP A 455 -1.29 -13.00 -33.03
C ASP A 455 -0.64 -13.06 -31.64
N GLU A 456 -0.77 -14.23 -31.01
CA GLU A 456 -0.27 -14.42 -29.65
C GLU A 456 1.13 -15.05 -29.60
N GLY A 457 1.63 -15.51 -30.78
CA GLY A 457 2.87 -16.27 -30.80
C GLY A 457 2.83 -17.55 -29.94
N ARG A 458 3.95 -18.26 -29.86
CA ARG A 458 4.07 -19.39 -28.94
C ARG A 458 4.49 -18.88 -27.56
N GLN A 459 3.66 -19.08 -26.57
CA GLN A 459 3.91 -18.74 -25.17
C GLN A 459 3.97 -20.03 -24.32
N PRO A 460 4.80 -20.08 -23.26
CA PRO A 460 4.84 -21.22 -22.35
C PRO A 460 3.58 -21.28 -21.48
N SER A 461 3.31 -22.46 -20.96
CA SER A 461 2.38 -22.72 -19.88
C SER A 461 3.09 -22.75 -18.52
N GLU A 462 2.34 -22.70 -17.40
CA GLU A 462 2.90 -22.72 -16.06
C GLU A 462 3.84 -23.90 -15.80
N SER A 463 3.50 -25.09 -16.30
CA SER A 463 4.33 -26.29 -16.15
C SER A 463 5.70 -26.22 -16.83
N GLU A 464 5.86 -25.34 -17.80
CA GLU A 464 7.11 -25.12 -18.55
C GLU A 464 7.94 -23.98 -17.95
N LEU A 465 7.41 -23.24 -16.95
CA LEU A 465 7.94 -21.95 -16.49
C LEU A 465 9.39 -22.04 -15.99
N VAL A 466 9.73 -23.03 -15.18
CA VAL A 466 11.08 -23.18 -14.60
C VAL A 466 12.13 -23.32 -15.69
N ASP A 467 11.91 -24.23 -16.65
CA ASP A 467 12.83 -24.46 -17.77
C ASP A 467 12.85 -23.27 -18.71
N TYR A 468 11.71 -22.63 -18.92
CA TYR A 468 11.61 -21.42 -19.74
C TYR A 468 12.47 -20.29 -19.17
N LEU A 469 12.36 -19.97 -17.88
CA LEU A 469 13.15 -18.92 -17.23
C LEU A 469 14.65 -19.20 -17.30
N ARG A 470 15.09 -20.46 -17.10
CA ARG A 470 16.48 -20.85 -17.20
C ARG A 470 17.07 -20.71 -18.60
N THR A 471 16.25 -20.95 -19.63
CA THR A 471 16.70 -21.00 -21.02
C THR A 471 16.51 -19.72 -21.81
N HIS A 472 15.86 -18.70 -21.20
CA HIS A 472 15.59 -17.42 -21.85
C HIS A 472 16.15 -16.22 -21.04
N PRO A 473 17.48 -16.16 -20.80
CA PRO A 473 18.09 -15.01 -20.16
C PRO A 473 17.92 -13.75 -21.03
N VAL A 474 17.81 -12.60 -20.40
CA VAL A 474 17.75 -11.29 -21.07
C VAL A 474 18.81 -10.35 -20.51
N LYS A 475 19.27 -9.41 -21.34
CA LYS A 475 20.09 -8.30 -20.85
C LYS A 475 19.17 -7.12 -20.56
N VAL A 476 19.21 -6.66 -19.35
CA VAL A 476 18.48 -5.45 -18.89
C VAL A 476 19.52 -4.47 -18.37
N GLU A 477 19.44 -3.23 -18.81
CA GLU A 477 20.28 -2.14 -18.30
C GLU A 477 19.54 -1.38 -17.19
N GLY A 478 20.30 -0.86 -16.24
CA GLY A 478 19.77 -0.08 -15.13
C GLY A 478 19.05 -0.92 -14.06
N TRP A 479 17.93 -0.43 -13.58
CA TRP A 479 17.17 -1.08 -12.51
C TRP A 479 16.56 -2.40 -13.01
N GLY A 480 16.96 -3.51 -12.38
CA GLY A 480 16.57 -4.86 -12.83
C GLY A 480 17.62 -5.56 -13.70
N GLY A 481 18.77 -4.91 -13.95
CA GLY A 481 19.92 -5.53 -14.63
C GLY A 481 20.57 -6.62 -13.80
N SER A 482 21.44 -7.42 -14.43
CA SER A 482 22.20 -8.48 -13.75
C SER A 482 22.98 -7.94 -12.57
N PHE A 483 23.08 -8.74 -11.51
CA PHE A 483 23.89 -8.46 -10.33
C PHE A 483 24.88 -9.60 -10.12
N ASP A 484 26.13 -9.27 -9.85
CA ASP A 484 27.19 -10.22 -9.53
C ASP A 484 28.02 -9.68 -8.37
N HIS A 485 28.18 -10.51 -7.34
CA HIS A 485 28.97 -10.19 -6.15
C HIS A 485 29.77 -11.42 -5.75
N GLU A 486 31.09 -11.31 -5.76
CA GLU A 486 31.98 -12.40 -5.38
C GLU A 486 33.02 -11.90 -4.37
N VAL A 487 33.18 -12.64 -3.28
CA VAL A 487 34.17 -12.36 -2.21
C VAL A 487 34.80 -13.67 -1.80
N GLY A 488 36.12 -13.66 -1.54
CA GLY A 488 36.91 -14.81 -1.14
C GLY A 488 37.14 -15.81 -2.27
N ASP A 489 37.69 -16.97 -1.94
CA ASP A 489 37.86 -18.10 -2.86
C ASP A 489 36.75 -19.13 -2.62
N VAL A 490 35.69 -18.99 -3.42
CA VAL A 490 34.44 -19.76 -3.23
C VAL A 490 34.68 -21.26 -3.53
N ASP A 491 35.42 -21.57 -4.59
CA ASP A 491 35.62 -22.95 -5.01
C ASP A 491 36.55 -23.71 -4.05
N HIS A 492 37.58 -23.05 -3.55
CA HIS A 492 38.43 -23.60 -2.50
C HIS A 492 37.66 -23.80 -1.20
N ALA A 493 36.85 -22.83 -0.79
CA ALA A 493 36.05 -22.90 0.43
C ALA A 493 35.01 -24.04 0.38
N PHE A 494 34.41 -24.32 -0.77
CA PHE A 494 33.55 -25.50 -0.95
C PHE A 494 34.35 -26.80 -0.84
N THR A 495 35.52 -26.86 -1.45
CA THR A 495 36.38 -28.08 -1.37
C THR A 495 36.79 -28.37 0.07
N ALA A 496 37.04 -27.34 0.87
CA ALA A 496 37.42 -27.43 2.27
C ALA A 496 36.25 -27.67 3.25
N ALA A 497 35.01 -27.40 2.84
CA ALA A 497 33.84 -27.51 3.70
C ALA A 497 33.44 -28.98 3.94
N PRO A 498 33.42 -29.46 5.21
CA PRO A 498 33.07 -30.84 5.53
C PRO A 498 31.58 -31.17 5.31
N VAL A 499 30.72 -30.17 5.34
CA VAL A 499 29.30 -30.33 5.08
C VAL A 499 28.88 -29.39 3.95
N GLN A 500 28.24 -29.94 2.91
CA GLN A 500 27.75 -29.18 1.77
C GLN A 500 26.27 -29.50 1.53
N LEU A 501 25.54 -28.48 1.10
CA LEU A 501 24.13 -28.60 0.73
C LEU A 501 23.88 -27.81 -0.56
N THR A 502 23.14 -28.41 -1.50
CA THR A 502 22.72 -27.75 -2.74
C THR A 502 21.23 -27.95 -2.94
N GLN A 503 20.48 -26.88 -3.17
CA GLN A 503 19.03 -26.93 -3.31
C GLN A 503 18.54 -25.88 -4.32
N THR A 504 17.39 -26.15 -4.93
CA THR A 504 16.65 -25.21 -5.78
C THR A 504 15.31 -24.86 -5.13
N TYR A 505 14.97 -23.57 -5.14
CA TYR A 505 13.70 -23.03 -4.64
C TYR A 505 12.94 -22.37 -5.78
N THR A 506 11.61 -22.54 -5.81
CA THR A 506 10.77 -21.97 -6.87
C THR A 506 9.59 -21.17 -6.29
N LEU A 507 9.20 -20.11 -6.97
CA LEU A 507 8.07 -19.26 -6.58
C LEU A 507 7.18 -18.96 -7.77
N ALA A 508 5.87 -19.08 -7.58
CA ALA A 508 4.88 -18.70 -8.57
C ALA A 508 4.71 -17.17 -8.70
N TYR A 509 4.11 -16.72 -9.80
CA TYR A 509 3.59 -15.37 -9.93
C TYR A 509 2.46 -15.11 -8.94
N ILE A 510 2.39 -13.88 -8.38
CA ILE A 510 1.31 -13.44 -7.48
C ILE A 510 0.74 -12.10 -7.96
N ALA A 511 -0.59 -11.93 -7.88
CA ALA A 511 -1.27 -10.67 -8.13
C ALA A 511 -1.35 -9.80 -6.87
N HIS A 512 -1.32 -8.47 -7.05
CA HIS A 512 -1.45 -7.49 -5.96
C HIS A 512 -2.85 -7.48 -5.33
N VAL A 513 -3.86 -7.58 -6.18
CA VAL A 513 -5.29 -7.57 -5.81
C VAL A 513 -5.68 -6.36 -4.94
N PRO A 514 -5.30 -5.11 -5.29
CA PRO A 514 -5.85 -3.96 -4.58
C PRO A 514 -7.37 -3.98 -4.72
N LEU A 515 -8.11 -3.65 -3.65
CA LEU A 515 -9.58 -3.68 -3.73
C LEU A 515 -10.11 -2.58 -4.63
N GLU A 516 -9.55 -1.38 -4.57
CA GLU A 516 -9.73 -0.39 -5.63
C GLU A 516 -8.90 -0.80 -6.84
N THR A 517 -9.56 -1.17 -7.94
CA THR A 517 -8.88 -1.47 -9.20
C THR A 517 -8.20 -0.23 -9.76
N HIS A 518 -7.34 -0.38 -10.76
CA HIS A 518 -6.76 0.77 -11.45
C HIS A 518 -7.88 1.66 -12.01
N VAL A 519 -7.73 2.96 -11.84
CA VAL A 519 -8.66 3.98 -12.31
C VAL A 519 -7.90 5.25 -12.66
N ALA A 520 -8.30 5.89 -13.73
CA ALA A 520 -7.86 7.22 -14.13
C ALA A 520 -9.05 8.03 -14.62
N LEU A 521 -9.06 9.32 -14.30
CA LEU A 521 -9.95 10.34 -14.83
C LEU A 521 -9.07 11.41 -15.45
N ALA A 522 -9.31 11.77 -16.71
CA ALA A 522 -8.54 12.76 -17.45
C ALA A 522 -9.46 13.86 -18.00
N GLU A 523 -9.03 15.09 -17.92
CA GLU A 523 -9.72 16.28 -18.44
C GLU A 523 -8.71 17.21 -19.11
N TRP A 524 -9.06 17.67 -20.32
CA TRP A 524 -8.31 18.67 -21.05
C TRP A 524 -9.00 20.02 -20.97
N GLN A 525 -8.25 21.09 -20.70
CA GLN A 525 -8.68 22.47 -20.74
C GLN A 525 -7.72 23.25 -21.67
N GLY A 526 -8.09 23.38 -22.94
CA GLY A 526 -7.15 23.82 -23.98
C GLY A 526 -6.03 22.80 -24.15
N ASP A 527 -4.77 23.23 -24.02
CA ASP A 527 -3.59 22.36 -24.10
C ASP A 527 -3.17 21.78 -22.75
N GLU A 528 -3.90 22.08 -21.68
CA GLU A 528 -3.59 21.65 -20.33
C GLU A 528 -4.34 20.39 -19.95
N LEU A 529 -3.61 19.38 -19.47
CA LEU A 529 -4.13 18.09 -19.03
C LEU A 529 -4.14 17.98 -17.50
N THR A 530 -5.27 17.63 -16.92
CA THR A 530 -5.35 17.19 -15.52
C THR A 530 -5.77 15.72 -15.46
N VAL A 531 -5.02 14.93 -14.69
CA VAL A 531 -5.29 13.50 -14.47
C VAL A 531 -5.39 13.20 -12.98
N TRP A 532 -6.51 12.62 -12.56
CA TRP A 532 -6.71 12.04 -11.25
C TRP A 532 -6.57 10.53 -11.34
N THR A 533 -5.65 9.94 -10.58
CA THR A 533 -5.42 8.49 -10.63
C THR A 533 -4.85 7.98 -9.30
N GLY A 534 -5.07 6.71 -9.00
CA GLY A 534 -4.42 6.03 -7.89
C GLY A 534 -3.06 5.49 -8.33
N THR A 535 -2.00 6.24 -8.09
CA THR A 535 -0.62 5.82 -8.41
C THR A 535 0.33 6.02 -7.24
N GLN A 536 1.37 5.20 -7.17
CA GLN A 536 2.46 5.34 -6.20
C GLN A 536 3.57 6.28 -6.68
N THR A 537 3.54 6.72 -7.96
CA THR A 537 4.61 7.48 -8.62
C THR A 537 4.07 8.68 -9.40
N PRO A 538 3.50 9.70 -8.74
CA PRO A 538 2.82 10.82 -9.42
C PRO A 538 3.68 11.50 -10.48
N PHE A 539 4.90 11.87 -10.15
CA PHE A 539 5.82 12.56 -11.05
C PHE A 539 6.31 11.69 -12.21
N ASN A 540 6.45 10.38 -12.00
CA ASN A 540 6.77 9.47 -13.09
C ASN A 540 5.59 9.33 -14.07
N VAL A 541 4.36 9.24 -13.55
CA VAL A 541 3.15 9.24 -14.38
C VAL A 541 2.99 10.55 -15.16
N ARG A 542 3.27 11.71 -14.53
CA ARG A 542 3.32 13.03 -15.21
C ARG A 542 4.26 12.99 -16.40
N ARG A 543 5.51 12.55 -16.20
CA ARG A 543 6.51 12.44 -17.28
C ARG A 543 6.09 11.47 -18.37
N GLN A 544 5.53 10.30 -18.03
CA GLN A 544 5.04 9.32 -18.99
C GLN A 544 3.88 9.88 -19.83
N LEU A 545 2.96 10.63 -19.22
CA LEU A 545 1.89 11.33 -19.91
C LEU A 545 2.44 12.37 -20.90
N ALA A 546 3.35 13.23 -20.43
CA ALA A 546 3.98 14.25 -21.29
C ALA A 546 4.67 13.65 -22.50
N GLN A 547 5.45 12.58 -22.31
CA GLN A 547 6.13 11.86 -23.37
C GLN A 547 5.16 11.18 -24.35
N ALA A 548 4.16 10.46 -23.83
CA ALA A 548 3.23 9.70 -24.67
C ALA A 548 2.25 10.58 -25.47
N LEU A 549 1.97 11.78 -24.96
CA LEU A 549 1.03 12.74 -25.58
C LEU A 549 1.76 13.84 -26.37
N GLU A 550 3.09 13.84 -26.34
CA GLU A 550 3.96 14.83 -26.98
C GLU A 550 3.63 16.27 -26.55
N VAL A 551 3.41 16.47 -25.24
CA VAL A 551 3.16 17.79 -24.65
C VAL A 551 4.24 18.13 -23.63
N PRO A 552 4.50 19.42 -23.36
CA PRO A 552 5.39 19.85 -22.28
C PRO A 552 4.95 19.29 -20.93
N GLU A 553 5.91 18.91 -20.08
CA GLU A 553 5.60 18.32 -18.77
C GLU A 553 4.86 19.29 -17.84
N ASP A 554 5.09 20.60 -18.00
CA ASP A 554 4.39 21.67 -17.27
C ASP A 554 2.94 21.88 -17.68
N GLN A 555 2.49 21.29 -18.79
CA GLN A 555 1.08 21.23 -19.19
C GLN A 555 0.34 20.02 -18.62
N VAL A 556 1.03 19.16 -17.87
CA VAL A 556 0.44 17.95 -17.31
C VAL A 556 0.39 18.05 -15.79
N HIS A 557 -0.81 18.00 -15.21
CA HIS A 557 -1.07 17.96 -13.80
C HIS A 557 -1.57 16.57 -13.38
N VAL A 558 -0.89 15.92 -12.44
CA VAL A 558 -1.32 14.64 -11.86
C VAL A 558 -1.68 14.83 -10.41
N LEU A 559 -2.91 14.50 -10.07
CA LEU A 559 -3.48 14.54 -8.72
C LEU A 559 -3.72 13.10 -8.23
N VAL A 560 -3.18 12.78 -7.07
CA VAL A 560 -3.33 11.46 -6.45
C VAL A 560 -4.04 11.59 -5.12
N PRO A 561 -5.38 11.46 -5.09
CA PRO A 561 -6.09 11.27 -3.82
C PRO A 561 -5.60 10.03 -3.07
N ASP A 562 -5.86 9.94 -1.77
CA ASP A 562 -5.65 8.69 -1.05
C ASP A 562 -6.43 7.56 -1.76
N PHE A 563 -5.80 6.40 -1.99
CA PHE A 563 -6.38 5.35 -2.83
C PHE A 563 -6.46 3.99 -2.13
N GLY A 564 -7.28 3.10 -2.69
CA GLY A 564 -7.67 1.82 -2.10
C GLY A 564 -6.64 0.71 -2.25
N GLY A 565 -5.36 1.00 -1.92
CA GLY A 565 -4.25 0.05 -1.97
C GLY A 565 -3.52 0.02 -3.32
N GLY A 566 -2.23 -0.35 -3.27
CA GLY A 566 -1.39 -0.48 -4.48
C GLY A 566 -0.40 -1.65 -4.36
N PHE A 567 0.30 -1.79 -3.23
CA PHE A 567 1.23 -2.87 -2.88
C PHE A 567 2.39 -3.06 -3.87
N GLY A 568 2.68 -2.04 -4.71
CA GLY A 568 3.65 -2.09 -5.80
C GLY A 568 3.03 -2.22 -7.19
N GLY A 569 1.73 -2.53 -7.31
CA GLY A 569 1.03 -2.71 -8.58
C GLY A 569 0.66 -1.41 -9.30
N LYS A 570 0.60 -0.29 -8.59
CA LYS A 570 0.15 1.01 -9.14
C LYS A 570 1.34 1.95 -9.39
N HIS A 571 2.29 1.55 -10.23
CA HIS A 571 3.49 2.33 -10.55
C HIS A 571 3.48 2.91 -11.97
N ALA A 572 2.76 2.29 -12.89
CA ALA A 572 2.80 2.63 -14.31
C ALA A 572 1.63 3.52 -14.73
N GLY A 573 1.81 4.29 -15.79
CA GLY A 573 0.85 5.29 -16.29
C GLY A 573 0.01 4.85 -17.49
N GLU A 574 0.04 3.57 -17.91
CA GLU A 574 -0.60 3.10 -19.14
C GLU A 574 -2.09 3.41 -19.17
N LEU A 575 -2.80 3.19 -18.04
CA LEU A 575 -4.21 3.51 -17.94
C LEU A 575 -4.46 5.02 -18.02
N ALA A 576 -3.62 5.82 -17.36
CA ALA A 576 -3.72 7.28 -17.39
C ALA A 576 -3.49 7.83 -18.80
N ILE A 577 -2.50 7.29 -19.53
CA ILE A 577 -2.20 7.63 -20.93
C ILE A 577 -3.40 7.32 -21.84
N SER A 578 -3.93 6.09 -21.74
CA SER A 578 -5.10 5.69 -22.54
C SER A 578 -6.31 6.56 -22.23
N THR A 579 -6.52 6.91 -20.96
CA THR A 579 -7.62 7.76 -20.52
C THR A 579 -7.48 9.20 -21.09
N ALA A 580 -6.27 9.77 -21.04
CA ALA A 580 -5.98 11.11 -21.55
C ALA A 580 -6.13 11.20 -23.07
N ARG A 581 -5.75 10.13 -23.80
CA ARG A 581 -5.97 10.04 -25.27
C ARG A 581 -7.45 10.02 -25.60
N LEU A 582 -8.25 9.18 -24.92
CA LEU A 582 -9.70 9.16 -25.14
C LEU A 582 -10.35 10.50 -24.81
N ALA A 583 -9.93 11.16 -23.71
CA ALA A 583 -10.45 12.48 -23.33
C ALA A 583 -10.11 13.55 -24.37
N ARG A 584 -8.89 13.54 -24.94
CA ARG A 584 -8.48 14.44 -26.04
C ARG A 584 -9.34 14.21 -27.29
N ALA A 585 -9.52 12.95 -27.68
CA ALA A 585 -10.24 12.59 -28.90
C ALA A 585 -11.73 12.91 -28.84
N CYS A 586 -12.39 12.83 -27.69
CA CYS A 586 -13.82 13.12 -27.54
C CYS A 586 -14.12 14.55 -27.04
N GLY A 587 -13.11 15.32 -26.62
CA GLY A 587 -13.28 16.68 -26.11
C GLY A 587 -14.09 16.79 -24.80
N ALA A 588 -14.09 15.75 -23.98
CA ALA A 588 -14.81 15.69 -22.71
C ALA A 588 -13.97 14.97 -21.65
N PRO A 589 -14.22 15.19 -20.34
CA PRO A 589 -13.59 14.39 -19.29
C PRO A 589 -13.93 12.91 -19.47
N VAL A 590 -12.92 12.02 -19.35
CA VAL A 590 -13.12 10.57 -19.47
C VAL A 590 -12.59 9.88 -18.22
N ARG A 591 -13.38 8.95 -17.68
CA ARG A 591 -12.97 8.03 -16.63
C ARG A 591 -12.86 6.60 -17.18
N ILE A 592 -11.70 5.96 -16.99
CA ILE A 592 -11.55 4.52 -17.21
C ILE A 592 -11.29 3.87 -15.85
N GLN A 593 -12.05 2.85 -15.52
CA GLN A 593 -11.80 1.97 -14.38
C GLN A 593 -11.72 0.53 -14.87
N TRP A 594 -10.65 -0.18 -14.49
CA TRP A 594 -10.54 -1.60 -14.79
C TRP A 594 -11.58 -2.42 -14.03
N SER A 595 -12.13 -3.42 -14.69
CA SER A 595 -12.83 -4.51 -14.02
C SER A 595 -11.83 -5.36 -13.22
N ARG A 596 -12.33 -6.24 -12.36
CA ARG A 596 -11.46 -7.17 -11.62
C ARG A 596 -10.73 -8.12 -12.57
N GLU A 597 -11.37 -8.57 -13.63
CA GLU A 597 -10.74 -9.39 -14.68
C GLU A 597 -9.60 -8.63 -15.38
N GLU A 598 -9.84 -7.36 -15.76
CA GLU A 598 -8.80 -6.50 -16.33
C GLU A 598 -7.63 -6.29 -15.35
N GLU A 599 -7.90 -6.13 -14.07
CA GLU A 599 -6.87 -6.01 -13.02
C GLU A 599 -5.96 -7.24 -12.95
N PHE A 600 -6.51 -8.46 -13.05
CA PHE A 600 -5.71 -9.68 -13.08
C PHE A 600 -4.93 -9.85 -14.39
N ARG A 601 -5.54 -9.46 -15.52
CA ARG A 601 -4.96 -9.68 -16.84
C ARG A 601 -3.92 -8.64 -17.24
N LEU A 602 -4.13 -7.39 -16.86
CA LEU A 602 -3.32 -6.25 -17.28
C LEU A 602 -2.37 -5.75 -16.19
N GLY A 603 -2.69 -6.00 -14.92
CA GLY A 603 -1.86 -5.61 -13.79
C GLY A 603 -0.52 -6.34 -13.80
N HIS A 604 0.53 -5.64 -13.42
CA HIS A 604 1.84 -6.27 -13.23
C HIS A 604 1.81 -7.25 -12.06
N LEU A 605 2.48 -8.39 -12.21
CA LEU A 605 2.52 -9.45 -11.21
C LEU A 605 3.85 -9.41 -10.43
N ARG A 606 3.85 -9.90 -9.18
CA ARG A 606 5.13 -10.26 -8.54
C ARG A 606 5.82 -11.31 -9.40
N PRO A 607 7.09 -11.11 -9.77
CA PRO A 607 7.82 -12.09 -10.58
C PRO A 607 7.84 -13.47 -9.95
N ALA A 608 7.72 -14.50 -10.78
CA ALA A 608 8.11 -15.85 -10.43
C ALA A 608 9.63 -15.92 -10.27
N ALA A 609 10.13 -16.93 -9.55
CA ALA A 609 11.58 -17.09 -9.34
C ALA A 609 12.00 -18.54 -9.40
N VAL A 610 13.24 -18.74 -9.87
CA VAL A 610 14.02 -19.95 -9.66
C VAL A 610 15.30 -19.55 -8.94
N ILE A 611 15.57 -20.16 -7.78
CA ILE A 611 16.69 -19.75 -6.93
C ILE A 611 17.52 -21.00 -6.60
N ASP A 612 18.76 -21.02 -7.06
CA ASP A 612 19.71 -22.06 -6.73
C ASP A 612 20.61 -21.60 -5.59
N VAL A 613 20.71 -22.43 -4.55
CA VAL A 613 21.53 -22.15 -3.36
C VAL A 613 22.47 -23.32 -3.11
N ARG A 614 23.75 -23.03 -2.91
CA ARG A 614 24.76 -23.98 -2.46
C ARG A 614 25.51 -23.41 -1.27
N SER A 615 25.70 -24.21 -0.24
CA SER A 615 26.41 -23.82 0.97
C SER A 615 27.48 -24.82 1.39
N GLY A 616 28.55 -24.32 1.98
CA GLY A 616 29.60 -25.08 2.64
C GLY A 616 29.73 -24.63 4.08
N THR A 617 29.68 -25.60 5.02
CA THR A 617 29.74 -25.30 6.46
C THR A 617 30.80 -26.13 7.17
N GLY A 618 31.36 -25.56 8.23
CA GLY A 618 32.17 -26.28 9.21
C GLY A 618 31.32 -27.21 10.07
N ALA A 619 31.96 -28.21 10.70
CA ALA A 619 31.29 -29.19 11.56
C ALA A 619 30.57 -28.60 12.75
N GLN A 620 30.95 -27.41 13.18
CA GLN A 620 30.31 -26.69 14.28
C GLN A 620 29.32 -25.59 13.83
N GLY A 621 28.98 -25.54 12.52
CA GLY A 621 27.98 -24.62 11.97
C GLY A 621 28.54 -23.26 11.53
N GLU A 622 29.86 -23.12 11.34
CA GLU A 622 30.40 -21.94 10.67
C GLU A 622 30.02 -21.96 9.20
N LEU A 623 29.43 -20.89 8.67
CA LEU A 623 29.21 -20.74 7.23
C LEU A 623 30.53 -20.33 6.56
N LEU A 624 31.06 -21.21 5.69
CA LEU A 624 32.36 -21.03 5.06
C LEU A 624 32.25 -20.60 3.60
N ALA A 625 31.27 -21.16 2.87
CA ALA A 625 31.03 -20.87 1.48
C ALA A 625 29.55 -20.74 1.18
N TRP A 626 29.20 -19.82 0.26
CA TRP A 626 27.83 -19.56 -0.13
C TRP A 626 27.75 -19.20 -1.61
N GLU A 627 26.94 -19.92 -2.34
CA GLU A 627 26.57 -19.62 -3.71
C GLU A 627 25.07 -19.44 -3.80
N PHE A 628 24.62 -18.33 -4.43
CA PHE A 628 23.20 -17.98 -4.51
C PHE A 628 22.90 -17.34 -5.86
N THR A 629 22.11 -18.00 -6.68
CA THR A 629 21.69 -17.49 -7.98
C THR A 629 20.18 -17.33 -8.03
N ASN A 630 19.70 -16.10 -8.17
CA ASN A 630 18.28 -15.79 -8.40
C ASN A 630 18.07 -15.58 -9.90
N ILE A 631 17.14 -16.30 -10.49
CA ILE A 631 16.71 -16.15 -11.88
C ILE A 631 15.33 -15.47 -11.87
N ASN A 632 15.19 -14.37 -12.57
CA ASN A 632 14.00 -13.59 -12.89
C ASN A 632 13.50 -12.59 -11.82
N SER A 633 13.50 -12.91 -10.52
CA SER A 633 12.74 -12.05 -9.57
C SER A 633 13.48 -10.81 -9.07
N GLY A 634 14.82 -10.83 -9.05
CA GLY A 634 15.61 -9.64 -8.70
C GLY A 634 16.65 -9.87 -7.58
N PRO A 635 17.60 -8.92 -7.41
CA PRO A 635 18.71 -9.06 -6.46
C PRO A 635 18.38 -8.57 -5.03
N GLN A 636 17.18 -7.98 -4.75
CA GLN A 636 16.88 -7.38 -3.45
C GLN A 636 17.00 -8.39 -2.32
N ALA A 637 17.83 -8.05 -1.31
CA ALA A 637 18.15 -8.91 -0.17
C ALA A 637 18.74 -10.28 -0.54
N SER A 638 19.40 -10.43 -1.70
CA SER A 638 20.16 -11.65 -2.04
C SER A 638 21.42 -11.81 -1.18
N LEU A 639 22.05 -10.71 -0.78
CA LEU A 639 23.16 -10.74 0.18
C LEU A 639 22.68 -11.26 1.54
N PRO A 640 23.32 -12.30 2.10
CA PRO A 640 22.93 -12.85 3.39
C PRO A 640 23.32 -11.90 4.56
N PRO A 641 22.51 -11.82 5.63
CA PRO A 641 22.87 -11.07 6.83
C PRO A 641 23.95 -11.79 7.66
N TYR A 642 24.32 -12.97 7.26
CA TYR A 642 25.26 -13.85 7.95
C TYR A 642 26.71 -13.57 7.49
N TRP A 643 27.63 -13.73 8.41
CA TRP A 643 29.06 -13.68 8.08
C TRP A 643 29.48 -14.95 7.37
N ILE A 644 29.84 -14.83 6.09
CA ILE A 644 30.33 -15.92 5.24
C ILE A 644 31.57 -15.38 4.51
N PRO A 645 32.76 -15.96 4.73
CA PRO A 645 34.00 -15.42 4.18
C PRO A 645 34.12 -15.57 2.65
N SER A 646 33.51 -16.60 2.07
CA SER A 646 33.55 -16.84 0.62
C SER A 646 32.15 -16.95 0.07
N GLN A 647 31.76 -16.01 -0.81
CA GLN A 647 30.39 -15.95 -1.36
C GLN A 647 30.40 -15.54 -2.82
N ARG A 648 29.52 -16.17 -3.61
CA ARG A 648 29.20 -15.83 -5.00
C ARG A 648 27.69 -15.67 -5.12
N ILE A 649 27.24 -14.45 -5.40
CA ILE A 649 25.80 -14.13 -5.42
C ILE A 649 25.48 -13.49 -6.75
N ARG A 650 24.50 -14.07 -7.47
CA ARG A 650 24.11 -13.64 -8.81
C ARG A 650 22.62 -13.41 -8.93
N PHE A 651 22.27 -12.42 -9.73
CA PHE A 651 20.94 -12.25 -10.27
C PHE A 651 21.03 -12.30 -11.81
N GLU A 652 20.20 -13.15 -12.40
CA GLU A 652 20.11 -13.37 -13.83
C GLU A 652 18.70 -12.99 -14.31
N PRO A 653 18.53 -11.85 -15.00
CA PRO A 653 17.25 -11.50 -15.58
C PRO A 653 16.81 -12.50 -16.65
N ALA A 654 15.53 -12.88 -16.63
CA ALA A 654 14.95 -13.78 -17.63
C ALA A 654 13.74 -13.14 -18.33
N ARG A 655 13.43 -13.63 -19.55
CA ARG A 655 12.22 -13.23 -20.25
C ARG A 655 11.01 -13.77 -19.52
N SER A 656 10.15 -12.88 -19.04
CA SER A 656 8.89 -13.27 -18.41
C SER A 656 7.80 -13.49 -19.47
N PRO A 657 7.02 -14.59 -19.39
CA PRO A 657 5.89 -14.83 -20.28
C PRO A 657 4.65 -14.01 -19.87
N LEU A 658 4.65 -13.40 -18.68
CA LEU A 658 3.58 -12.55 -18.18
C LEU A 658 4.11 -11.16 -17.81
N GLY A 659 3.23 -10.16 -17.76
CA GLY A 659 3.57 -8.83 -17.27
C GLY A 659 3.98 -8.88 -15.80
N GLN A 660 5.20 -8.43 -15.48
CA GLN A 660 5.73 -8.46 -14.12
C GLN A 660 6.26 -7.11 -13.68
N GLY A 661 6.22 -6.84 -12.38
CA GLY A 661 6.66 -5.57 -11.81
C GLY A 661 6.84 -5.63 -10.29
N PRO A 662 7.04 -4.46 -9.65
CA PRO A 662 7.22 -4.39 -8.22
C PRO A 662 6.05 -4.99 -7.43
N TYR A 663 6.35 -5.72 -6.39
CA TYR A 663 5.40 -6.22 -5.39
C TYR A 663 5.99 -5.93 -4.01
N ARG A 664 5.18 -5.82 -2.95
CA ARG A 664 5.62 -5.55 -1.58
C ARG A 664 6.88 -6.34 -1.22
N ALA A 665 7.98 -5.64 -0.93
CA ALA A 665 9.35 -6.15 -0.68
C ALA A 665 10.10 -6.68 -1.92
N LEU A 666 9.58 -6.51 -3.14
CA LEU A 666 10.27 -6.94 -4.37
C LEU A 666 10.72 -8.42 -4.31
N ALA A 667 11.94 -8.73 -4.79
CA ALA A 667 12.54 -10.07 -4.71
C ALA A 667 12.92 -10.50 -3.29
N ALA A 668 12.92 -9.59 -2.30
CA ALA A 668 13.31 -9.95 -0.94
C ALA A 668 12.42 -11.05 -0.34
N THR A 669 11.13 -11.14 -0.70
CA THR A 669 10.26 -12.25 -0.28
C THR A 669 10.77 -13.60 -0.80
N ALA A 670 11.20 -13.66 -2.06
CA ALA A 670 11.74 -14.86 -2.69
C ALA A 670 13.12 -15.22 -2.11
N ASN A 671 14.01 -14.22 -2.01
CA ASN A 671 15.39 -14.43 -1.56
C ASN A 671 15.45 -14.84 -0.07
N HIS A 672 14.57 -14.29 0.79
CA HIS A 672 14.47 -14.73 2.18
C HIS A 672 13.87 -16.14 2.28
N PHE A 673 12.86 -16.48 1.48
CA PHE A 673 12.30 -17.83 1.48
C PHE A 673 13.37 -18.86 1.17
N ALA A 674 14.14 -18.68 0.09
CA ALA A 674 15.20 -19.58 -0.29
C ALA A 674 16.31 -19.64 0.78
N ARG A 675 16.84 -18.47 1.19
CA ARG A 675 17.94 -18.38 2.16
C ARG A 675 17.58 -18.96 3.52
N GLU A 676 16.47 -18.54 4.10
CA GLU A 676 16.12 -18.91 5.46
C GLU A 676 15.65 -20.37 5.59
N SER A 677 15.02 -20.91 4.52
CA SER A 677 14.75 -22.36 4.44
C SER A 677 16.05 -23.16 4.29
N HIS A 678 17.00 -22.70 3.48
CA HIS A 678 18.30 -23.35 3.31
C HIS A 678 19.13 -23.34 4.59
N ILE A 679 19.16 -22.24 5.35
CA ILE A 679 19.82 -22.15 6.67
C ILE A 679 19.20 -23.15 7.66
N ASP A 680 17.90 -23.32 7.63
CA ASP A 680 17.21 -24.29 8.47
C ASP A 680 17.56 -25.74 8.09
N GLU A 681 17.70 -26.02 6.78
CA GLU A 681 18.16 -27.33 6.27
C GLU A 681 19.59 -27.65 6.73
N ILE A 682 20.50 -26.67 6.70
CA ILE A 682 21.86 -26.79 7.23
C ILE A 682 21.82 -27.13 8.73
N ALA A 683 21.03 -26.40 9.50
CA ALA A 683 20.90 -26.64 10.93
C ALA A 683 20.43 -28.07 11.24
N ASN A 684 19.43 -28.54 10.49
CA ASN A 684 18.93 -29.91 10.61
C ASN A 684 19.99 -30.95 10.22
N GLN A 685 20.74 -30.74 9.15
CA GLN A 685 21.83 -31.65 8.70
C GLN A 685 22.94 -31.75 9.76
N LEU A 686 23.21 -30.67 10.48
CA LEU A 686 24.18 -30.62 11.57
C LEU A 686 23.62 -31.09 12.92
N GLY A 687 22.31 -31.38 13.04
CA GLY A 687 21.64 -31.65 14.31
C GLY A 687 21.71 -30.48 15.29
N MET A 688 21.75 -29.25 14.76
CA MET A 688 21.90 -28.01 15.53
C MET A 688 20.58 -27.25 15.59
N ASP A 689 20.36 -26.52 16.70
CA ASP A 689 19.25 -25.60 16.83
C ASP A 689 19.31 -24.51 15.70
N PRO A 690 18.26 -24.37 14.87
CA PRO A 690 18.21 -23.38 13.81
C PRO A 690 18.42 -21.95 14.25
N LEU A 691 17.95 -21.56 15.44
CA LEU A 691 18.21 -20.26 16.03
C LEU A 691 19.69 -20.08 16.42
N LYS A 692 20.28 -21.11 17.03
CA LYS A 692 21.70 -21.09 17.42
C LYS A 692 22.61 -20.95 16.21
N LEU A 693 22.30 -21.67 15.10
CA LEU A 693 23.06 -21.54 13.85
C LEU A 693 23.01 -20.09 13.31
N ARG A 694 21.83 -19.47 13.32
CA ARG A 694 21.66 -18.07 12.89
C ARG A 694 22.47 -17.12 13.77
N LEU A 695 22.25 -17.15 15.06
CA LEU A 695 22.95 -16.26 16.01
C LEU A 695 24.47 -16.42 16.00
N ARG A 696 24.97 -17.63 15.73
CA ARG A 696 26.41 -17.90 15.60
C ARG A 696 27.04 -17.15 14.43
N ASN A 697 26.31 -17.04 13.31
CA ASN A 697 26.82 -16.46 12.07
C ASN A 697 26.38 -15.00 11.85
N LEU A 698 25.52 -14.45 12.71
CA LEU A 698 25.11 -13.03 12.64
C LEU A 698 26.18 -12.12 13.22
N ARG A 699 26.43 -10.97 12.54
CA ARG A 699 27.21 -9.84 13.08
C ARG A 699 26.34 -8.62 13.40
N ASP A 700 25.11 -8.56 12.84
CA ASP A 700 24.14 -7.49 13.15
C ASP A 700 23.47 -7.81 14.50
N GLU A 701 23.94 -7.15 15.58
CA GLU A 701 23.41 -7.36 16.92
C GLU A 701 21.96 -6.85 17.08
N ARG A 702 21.55 -5.87 16.26
CA ARG A 702 20.16 -5.40 16.20
C ARG A 702 19.24 -6.53 15.71
N LEU A 703 19.63 -7.22 14.62
CA LEU A 703 18.88 -8.37 14.13
C LEU A 703 18.93 -9.56 15.11
N ALA A 704 20.08 -9.81 15.74
CA ALA A 704 20.20 -10.85 16.76
C ALA A 704 19.26 -10.57 17.95
N THR A 705 19.09 -9.31 18.34
CA THR A 705 18.15 -8.89 19.40
C THR A 705 16.70 -9.19 19.00
N VAL A 706 16.32 -8.93 17.75
CA VAL A 706 14.98 -9.24 17.24
C VAL A 706 14.73 -10.76 17.28
N PHE A 707 15.71 -11.57 16.86
CA PHE A 707 15.59 -13.03 16.90
C PHE A 707 15.41 -13.55 18.34
N ARG A 708 16.17 -13.04 19.31
CA ARG A 708 16.06 -13.44 20.72
C ARG A 708 14.69 -13.07 21.29
N ALA A 709 14.20 -11.86 21.05
CA ALA A 709 12.90 -11.40 21.52
C ALA A 709 11.74 -12.26 20.96
N VAL A 710 11.79 -12.59 19.66
CA VAL A 710 10.80 -13.48 19.04
C VAL A 710 10.87 -14.89 19.60
N ALA A 711 12.07 -15.45 19.77
CA ALA A 711 12.26 -16.79 20.30
C ALA A 711 11.74 -16.89 21.73
N GLU A 712 12.04 -15.92 22.60
CA GLU A 712 11.53 -15.84 23.97
C GLU A 712 9.99 -15.78 23.98
N ARG A 713 9.38 -14.89 23.19
CA ARG A 713 7.92 -14.72 23.14
C ARG A 713 7.21 -15.93 22.55
N ALA A 714 7.81 -16.60 21.56
CA ALA A 714 7.27 -17.81 20.95
C ALA A 714 7.42 -19.05 21.86
N GLY A 715 8.25 -19.00 22.91
CA GLY A 715 8.62 -20.16 23.72
C GLY A 715 9.45 -21.14 22.88
N TRP A 716 10.48 -20.65 22.18
CA TRP A 716 11.28 -21.43 21.25
C TRP A 716 11.90 -22.65 21.85
N ASP A 717 11.47 -23.83 21.44
CA ASP A 717 12.10 -25.11 21.66
C ASP A 717 12.06 -25.94 20.36
N TRP A 718 13.16 -25.98 19.66
CA TRP A 718 13.26 -26.64 18.36
C TRP A 718 13.10 -28.18 18.44
N ARG A 719 13.14 -28.76 19.64
CA ARG A 719 12.95 -30.19 19.88
C ARG A 719 11.56 -30.54 20.41
N ALA A 720 10.75 -29.54 20.76
CA ALA A 720 9.42 -29.76 21.33
C ALA A 720 8.36 -30.23 20.34
N GLY A 721 8.70 -30.36 19.04
CA GLY A 721 7.78 -30.84 18.02
C GLY A 721 7.23 -32.23 18.38
N HIS A 722 5.91 -32.28 18.68
CA HIS A 722 5.18 -33.55 18.74
C HIS A 722 4.72 -33.90 17.31
N ARG A 723 4.42 -35.18 17.04
CA ARG A 723 3.93 -35.60 15.73
C ARG A 723 2.78 -34.69 15.25
N GLY A 724 2.99 -33.98 14.14
CA GLY A 724 2.02 -33.08 13.53
C GLY A 724 2.03 -31.63 14.02
N THR A 725 2.86 -31.25 15.01
CA THR A 725 3.05 -29.82 15.39
C THR A 725 4.50 -29.40 15.26
N GLY A 726 4.75 -28.15 14.86
CA GLY A 726 6.13 -27.67 14.71
C GLY A 726 6.24 -26.17 14.86
N LEU A 727 7.40 -25.74 15.35
CA LEU A 727 7.83 -24.35 15.42
C LEU A 727 8.91 -24.09 14.38
N GLY A 728 8.79 -23.01 13.63
CA GLY A 728 9.77 -22.52 12.67
C GLY A 728 10.14 -21.08 12.95
N ILE A 729 11.38 -20.71 12.68
CA ILE A 729 11.87 -19.33 12.84
C ILE A 729 12.62 -18.90 11.60
N ALA A 730 12.45 -17.64 11.20
CA ALA A 730 13.15 -17.00 10.10
C ALA A 730 13.28 -15.51 10.35
N GLY A 731 14.21 -14.84 9.66
CA GLY A 731 14.36 -13.41 9.79
C GLY A 731 15.38 -12.84 8.81
N GLY A 732 15.58 -11.54 8.92
CA GLY A 732 16.54 -10.83 8.08
C GLY A 732 16.36 -9.33 8.13
N LEU A 733 17.05 -8.67 7.22
CA LEU A 733 17.02 -7.22 7.09
C LEU A 733 16.68 -6.83 5.65
N GLU A 734 15.93 -5.75 5.52
CA GLU A 734 15.56 -5.16 4.25
C GLU A 734 15.27 -3.67 4.47
N LYS A 735 15.78 -2.79 3.60
CA LYS A 735 15.49 -1.35 3.60
C LYS A 735 15.62 -0.66 4.97
N GLY A 736 16.64 -1.05 5.73
CA GLY A 736 16.92 -0.49 7.05
C GLY A 736 16.15 -1.10 8.23
N GLY A 737 15.10 -1.89 7.97
CA GLY A 737 14.35 -2.63 8.99
C GLY A 737 14.93 -4.00 9.27
N ARG A 738 14.73 -4.52 10.49
CA ARG A 738 15.08 -5.88 10.95
C ARG A 738 13.83 -6.59 11.37
N VAL A 739 13.65 -7.80 10.88
CA VAL A 739 12.49 -8.64 11.19
C VAL A 739 12.92 -10.04 11.56
N ALA A 740 12.25 -10.61 12.53
CA ALA A 740 12.23 -12.05 12.75
C ALA A 740 10.79 -12.50 12.98
N THR A 741 10.46 -13.71 12.55
CA THR A 741 9.14 -14.30 12.73
C THR A 741 9.29 -15.74 13.18
N SER A 742 8.50 -16.13 14.18
CA SER A 742 8.26 -17.53 14.54
C SER A 742 6.84 -17.90 14.16
N ALA A 743 6.66 -19.03 13.50
CA ALA A 743 5.37 -19.61 13.18
C ALA A 743 5.20 -20.96 13.90
N GLU A 744 4.02 -21.20 14.45
CA GLU A 744 3.57 -22.48 14.94
C GLU A 744 2.55 -23.06 13.98
N VAL A 745 2.75 -24.32 13.56
CA VAL A 745 1.83 -25.01 12.67
C VAL A 745 1.38 -26.33 13.23
N ARG A 746 0.21 -26.78 12.78
CA ARG A 746 -0.30 -28.14 12.92
C ARG A 746 -0.53 -28.72 11.53
N VAL A 747 -0.08 -29.95 11.34
CA VAL A 747 -0.33 -30.74 10.15
C VAL A 747 -1.03 -32.03 10.56
N ASP A 748 -2.26 -32.21 10.12
CA ASP A 748 -3.04 -33.40 10.43
C ASP A 748 -2.51 -34.65 9.70
N PRO A 749 -2.90 -35.86 10.09
CA PRO A 749 -2.42 -37.09 9.44
C PRO A 749 -2.74 -37.19 7.94
N ASP A 750 -3.79 -36.52 7.46
CA ASP A 750 -4.17 -36.40 6.06
C ASP A 750 -3.39 -35.30 5.30
N GLY A 751 -2.49 -34.59 5.99
CA GLY A 751 -1.65 -33.53 5.42
C GLY A 751 -2.25 -32.14 5.48
N ARG A 752 -3.41 -31.93 6.09
CA ARG A 752 -4.02 -30.59 6.19
C ARG A 752 -3.16 -29.69 7.08
N LEU A 753 -2.79 -28.54 6.54
CA LEU A 753 -1.99 -27.52 7.22
C LEU A 753 -2.88 -26.48 7.91
N GLU A 754 -2.60 -26.23 9.18
CA GLU A 754 -3.13 -25.11 9.96
C GLU A 754 -1.97 -24.30 10.54
N VAL A 755 -1.98 -22.99 10.31
CA VAL A 755 -1.08 -22.07 11.03
C VAL A 755 -1.75 -21.68 12.33
N VAL A 756 -1.15 -22.06 13.46
CA VAL A 756 -1.76 -21.94 14.81
C VAL A 756 -1.49 -20.57 15.42
N ARG A 757 -0.26 -20.05 15.23
CA ARG A 757 0.20 -18.79 15.84
C ARG A 757 1.37 -18.21 15.06
N ILE A 758 1.45 -16.87 15.00
CA ILE A 758 2.60 -16.16 14.43
C ILE A 758 3.04 -15.08 15.42
N VAL A 759 4.35 -15.04 15.72
CA VAL A 759 5.01 -14.00 16.52
C VAL A 759 6.02 -13.29 15.64
N THR A 760 5.87 -11.98 15.43
CA THR A 760 6.77 -11.17 14.61
C THR A 760 7.40 -10.06 15.44
N GLY A 761 8.73 -10.04 15.51
CA GLY A 761 9.51 -8.94 16.08
C GLY A 761 10.00 -8.00 14.97
N TYR A 762 9.96 -6.71 15.24
CA TYR A 762 10.39 -5.69 14.28
C TYR A 762 11.16 -4.54 14.94
N GLU A 763 12.23 -4.13 14.28
CA GLU A 763 13.07 -3.00 14.66
C GLU A 763 13.32 -2.11 13.42
N CYS A 764 12.99 -0.83 13.52
CA CYS A 764 13.12 0.15 12.45
C CYS A 764 13.72 1.49 12.93
N GLY A 765 14.55 1.49 13.96
CA GLY A 765 15.02 2.71 14.59
C GLY A 765 13.93 3.37 15.44
N ALA A 766 13.92 4.69 15.51
CA ALA A 766 12.92 5.45 16.26
C ALA A 766 11.52 5.29 15.66
N ILE A 767 10.53 4.97 16.48
CA ILE A 767 9.16 4.68 16.05
C ILE A 767 8.34 5.98 16.08
N VAL A 768 7.84 6.41 14.92
CA VAL A 768 7.05 7.66 14.79
C VAL A 768 5.61 7.45 15.27
N ASN A 769 4.97 6.34 14.88
CA ASN A 769 3.61 6.01 15.31
C ASN A 769 3.53 4.51 15.61
N PRO A 770 3.56 4.10 16.89
CA PRO A 770 3.61 2.69 17.25
C PRO A 770 2.34 1.92 16.88
N ASP A 771 1.15 2.53 16.96
CA ASP A 771 -0.10 1.88 16.58
C ASP A 771 -0.18 1.60 15.07
N ASN A 772 0.17 2.61 14.26
CA ASN A 772 0.24 2.44 12.81
C ASN A 772 1.31 1.42 12.39
N LEU A 773 2.44 1.36 13.10
CA LEU A 773 3.50 0.38 12.86
C LEU A 773 3.01 -1.05 13.13
N VAL A 774 2.32 -1.30 14.24
CA VAL A 774 1.68 -2.60 14.51
C VAL A 774 0.72 -2.97 13.40
N ASN A 775 -0.15 -2.05 12.98
CA ASN A 775 -1.10 -2.28 11.89
C ASN A 775 -0.40 -2.65 10.56
N GLN A 776 0.74 -2.00 10.25
CA GLN A 776 1.55 -2.34 9.07
C GLN A 776 2.17 -3.74 9.16
N ILE A 777 2.64 -4.16 10.33
CA ILE A 777 3.23 -5.49 10.56
C ILE A 777 2.13 -6.57 10.49
N GLU A 778 0.99 -6.36 11.14
CA GLU A 778 -0.17 -7.26 11.05
C GLU A 778 -0.59 -7.45 9.59
N GLY A 779 -0.74 -6.35 8.82
CA GLY A 779 -1.11 -6.40 7.42
C GLY A 779 -0.06 -7.06 6.52
N ALA A 780 1.23 -6.86 6.80
CA ALA A 780 2.31 -7.54 6.09
C ALA A 780 2.30 -9.04 6.36
N THR A 781 2.03 -9.44 7.61
CA THR A 781 1.92 -10.85 8.02
C THR A 781 0.75 -11.53 7.29
N VAL A 782 -0.42 -10.92 7.26
CA VAL A 782 -1.59 -11.44 6.55
C VAL A 782 -1.32 -11.59 5.05
N MET A 783 -0.73 -10.58 4.41
CA MET A 783 -0.39 -10.65 3.00
C MET A 783 0.69 -11.71 2.73
N GLY A 784 1.68 -11.82 3.61
CA GLY A 784 2.72 -12.85 3.57
C GLY A 784 2.18 -14.26 3.76
N LEU A 785 1.17 -14.42 4.62
CA LEU A 785 0.46 -15.68 4.85
C LEU A 785 -0.21 -16.19 3.56
N GLY A 786 -0.95 -15.31 2.85
CA GLY A 786 -1.56 -15.65 1.57
C GLY A 786 -0.54 -16.10 0.54
N GLY A 787 0.52 -15.29 0.35
CA GLY A 787 1.60 -15.62 -0.59
C GLY A 787 2.40 -16.87 -0.22
N ALA A 788 2.54 -17.18 1.08
CA ALA A 788 3.17 -18.40 1.54
C ALA A 788 2.30 -19.64 1.25
N LEU A 789 1.00 -19.57 1.51
CA LEU A 789 0.15 -20.76 1.57
C LEU A 789 -0.52 -21.11 0.25
N PHE A 790 -1.14 -20.13 -0.46
CA PHE A 790 -2.06 -20.49 -1.55
C PHE A 790 -2.15 -19.50 -2.72
N GLU A 791 -1.60 -18.28 -2.61
CA GLU A 791 -1.69 -17.32 -3.71
C GLU A 791 -0.76 -17.70 -4.86
N ALA A 792 -1.33 -17.92 -6.06
CA ALA A 792 -0.60 -18.14 -7.30
C ALA A 792 -1.45 -17.69 -8.50
N ILE A 793 -0.79 -17.16 -9.52
CA ILE A 793 -1.37 -16.96 -10.86
C ILE A 793 -1.14 -18.23 -11.66
N HIS A 794 -2.24 -18.80 -12.17
CA HIS A 794 -2.22 -19.92 -13.09
C HIS A 794 -2.39 -19.45 -14.53
N PHE A 795 -1.62 -20.01 -15.44
CA PHE A 795 -1.66 -19.61 -16.84
C PHE A 795 -1.35 -20.75 -17.80
N GLU A 796 -1.96 -20.70 -18.98
CA GLU A 796 -1.74 -21.63 -20.08
C GLU A 796 -1.44 -20.83 -21.36
N ALA A 797 -0.40 -21.19 -22.08
CA ALA A 797 0.02 -20.53 -23.31
C ALA A 797 0.04 -18.99 -23.19
N GLY A 798 0.61 -18.47 -22.08
CA GLY A 798 0.68 -17.02 -21.79
C GLY A 798 -0.63 -16.32 -21.38
N ARG A 799 -1.73 -17.06 -21.26
CA ARG A 799 -3.03 -16.54 -20.81
C ARG A 799 -3.30 -16.87 -19.36
N ILE A 800 -3.58 -15.87 -18.55
CA ILE A 800 -3.99 -16.08 -17.15
C ILE A 800 -5.38 -16.72 -17.13
N ILE A 801 -5.54 -17.82 -16.38
CA ILE A 801 -6.79 -18.61 -16.30
C ILE A 801 -7.59 -18.34 -15.04
N ASN A 802 -6.95 -18.00 -13.90
CA ASN A 802 -7.63 -17.67 -12.63
C ASN A 802 -7.73 -16.13 -12.43
N ARG A 803 -8.59 -15.49 -13.24
CA ARG A 803 -8.72 -14.03 -13.38
C ARG A 803 -9.92 -13.40 -12.66
N SER A 804 -10.43 -14.07 -11.63
CA SER A 804 -11.52 -13.57 -10.80
C SER A 804 -11.23 -13.79 -9.31
N MET A 805 -11.90 -13.05 -8.42
CA MET A 805 -11.75 -13.23 -6.97
C MET A 805 -12.29 -14.57 -6.47
N SER A 806 -13.16 -15.22 -7.23
CA SER A 806 -13.65 -16.57 -6.95
C SER A 806 -12.64 -17.66 -7.31
N GLN A 807 -11.69 -17.36 -8.22
CA GLN A 807 -10.67 -18.29 -8.71
C GLN A 807 -9.30 -18.04 -8.09
N TYR A 808 -8.99 -16.79 -7.73
CA TYR A 808 -7.74 -16.39 -7.09
C TYR A 808 -7.98 -16.15 -5.60
N ARG A 809 -7.58 -17.12 -4.76
CA ARG A 809 -7.76 -17.04 -3.31
C ARG A 809 -6.83 -16.02 -2.69
N VAL A 810 -7.38 -15.15 -1.82
CA VAL A 810 -6.65 -14.27 -0.90
C VAL A 810 -7.04 -14.59 0.54
N PRO A 811 -6.28 -14.19 1.57
CA PRO A 811 -6.64 -14.43 2.96
C PRO A 811 -8.00 -13.84 3.35
N HIS A 812 -8.80 -14.63 4.05
CA HIS A 812 -10.06 -14.24 4.69
C HIS A 812 -9.89 -14.19 6.21
N LEU A 813 -10.84 -13.59 6.92
CA LEU A 813 -10.77 -13.48 8.38
C LEU A 813 -10.57 -14.83 9.09
N ALA A 814 -11.17 -15.90 8.55
CA ALA A 814 -11.03 -17.26 9.09
C ALA A 814 -9.64 -17.89 8.91
N ASP A 815 -8.87 -17.41 7.94
CA ASP A 815 -7.51 -17.91 7.67
C ASP A 815 -6.44 -17.32 8.63
N ILE A 816 -6.81 -16.31 9.44
CA ILE A 816 -5.85 -15.54 10.22
C ILE A 816 -5.69 -16.10 11.63
N PRO A 817 -4.52 -16.66 11.94
CA PRO A 817 -4.21 -17.12 13.28
C PRO A 817 -4.04 -15.95 14.26
N PRO A 818 -3.94 -16.19 15.55
CA PRO A 818 -3.43 -15.21 16.51
C PRO A 818 -2.07 -14.64 16.06
N LEU A 819 -2.01 -13.31 15.94
CA LEU A 819 -0.80 -12.56 15.58
C LEU A 819 -0.31 -11.79 16.79
N GLU A 820 0.99 -11.90 17.08
CA GLU A 820 1.65 -11.14 18.13
C GLU A 820 2.79 -10.33 17.51
N VAL A 821 2.85 -9.04 17.85
CA VAL A 821 3.86 -8.11 17.36
C VAL A 821 4.71 -7.61 18.52
N ILE A 822 6.03 -7.66 18.34
CA ILE A 822 7.01 -7.11 19.26
C ILE A 822 7.70 -5.95 18.58
N LEU A 823 7.56 -4.75 19.12
CA LEU A 823 8.26 -3.55 18.62
C LEU A 823 9.52 -3.33 19.47
N ILE A 824 10.65 -3.12 18.78
CA ILE A 824 11.92 -2.72 19.42
C ILE A 824 12.20 -1.29 19.01
N ASP A 825 11.92 -0.35 19.92
CA ASP A 825 12.13 1.09 19.69
C ASP A 825 13.59 1.48 19.97
N ARG A 826 14.27 1.96 18.95
CA ARG A 826 15.67 2.39 19.00
C ARG A 826 15.76 3.90 18.71
N LYS A 827 15.44 4.70 19.73
CA LYS A 827 15.47 6.17 19.65
C LYS A 827 16.83 6.76 19.31
N ASP A 828 17.87 5.98 19.48
CA ASP A 828 19.28 6.30 19.14
C ASP A 828 19.60 6.08 17.65
N VAL A 829 18.68 5.54 16.87
CA VAL A 829 18.85 5.23 15.45
C VAL A 829 17.75 5.92 14.63
N PRO A 830 18.08 6.54 13.48
CA PRO A 830 17.08 7.14 12.60
C PRO A 830 15.96 6.17 12.20
N SER A 831 14.75 6.70 12.02
CA SER A 831 13.59 5.91 11.60
C SER A 831 13.79 5.30 10.22
N ALA A 832 13.58 3.99 10.10
CA ALA A 832 13.39 3.29 8.84
C ALA A 832 11.90 3.05 8.58
N GLY A 833 11.54 2.67 7.35
CA GLY A 833 10.14 2.36 7.03
C GLY A 833 9.77 0.93 7.35
N ALA A 834 8.48 0.65 7.48
CA ALA A 834 7.90 -0.67 7.73
C ALA A 834 6.91 -1.13 6.64
N GLY A 835 6.92 -0.48 5.49
CA GLY A 835 5.98 -0.78 4.39
C GLY A 835 6.15 -2.18 3.82
N GLU A 836 7.38 -2.71 3.81
CA GLU A 836 7.75 -3.92 3.06
C GLU A 836 8.42 -4.98 3.94
N THR A 837 9.42 -4.63 4.74
CA THR A 837 10.28 -5.58 5.47
C THR A 837 9.54 -6.63 6.30
N PRO A 838 8.43 -6.34 7.01
CA PRO A 838 7.80 -7.36 7.86
C PRO A 838 7.29 -8.60 7.12
N ILE A 839 7.05 -8.53 5.79
CA ILE A 839 6.52 -9.66 5.01
C ILE A 839 7.56 -10.76 4.76
N VAL A 840 8.88 -10.44 4.77
CA VAL A 840 9.90 -11.33 4.19
C VAL A 840 10.17 -12.60 5.01
N ALA A 841 9.89 -12.57 6.31
CA ALA A 841 10.15 -13.69 7.22
C ALA A 841 8.99 -14.67 7.36
N ILE A 842 7.80 -14.37 6.83
CA ILE A 842 6.58 -15.16 7.08
C ILE A 842 6.66 -16.53 6.38
N ALA A 843 6.90 -16.55 5.07
CA ALA A 843 6.93 -17.79 4.30
C ALA A 843 8.01 -18.77 4.78
N PRO A 844 9.27 -18.36 4.99
CA PRO A 844 10.28 -19.28 5.47
C PRO A 844 10.02 -19.74 6.92
N ALA A 845 9.43 -18.92 7.80
CA ALA A 845 9.07 -19.36 9.15
C ALA A 845 8.01 -20.47 9.11
N ILE A 846 6.98 -20.35 8.27
CA ILE A 846 5.96 -21.39 8.07
C ILE A 846 6.57 -22.65 7.45
N ALA A 847 7.40 -22.53 6.40
CA ALA A 847 8.04 -23.67 5.76
C ALA A 847 8.95 -24.46 6.73
N ASN A 848 9.68 -23.74 7.59
CA ASN A 848 10.51 -24.34 8.63
C ASN A 848 9.66 -25.03 9.73
N ALA A 849 8.51 -24.44 10.09
CA ALA A 849 7.56 -25.04 11.01
C ALA A 849 6.93 -26.33 10.46
N VAL A 850 6.56 -26.33 9.16
CA VAL A 850 6.07 -27.53 8.45
C VAL A 850 7.11 -28.64 8.49
N PHE A 851 8.37 -28.32 8.21
CA PHE A 851 9.44 -29.30 8.30
C PHE A 851 9.59 -29.85 9.74
N ALA A 852 9.56 -28.99 10.74
CA ALA A 852 9.63 -29.41 12.16
C ALA A 852 8.45 -30.32 12.55
N ALA A 853 7.25 -30.09 11.97
CA ALA A 853 6.05 -30.89 12.26
C ALA A 853 6.05 -32.26 11.54
N THR A 854 6.59 -32.33 10.32
CA THR A 854 6.37 -33.45 9.38
C THR A 854 7.64 -34.15 8.90
N GLY A 855 8.79 -33.47 8.92
CA GLY A 855 10.02 -33.90 8.23
C GLY A 855 9.99 -33.64 6.73
N ILE A 856 8.91 -33.06 6.18
CA ILE A 856 8.80 -32.75 4.74
C ILE A 856 9.34 -31.35 4.47
N ARG A 857 10.36 -31.23 3.63
CA ARG A 857 10.95 -29.95 3.23
C ARG A 857 10.33 -29.45 1.92
N ILE A 858 9.53 -28.38 2.01
CA ILE A 858 8.92 -27.72 0.85
C ILE A 858 9.86 -26.64 0.35
N ARG A 859 10.17 -26.65 -0.94
CA ARG A 859 11.05 -25.68 -1.62
C ARG A 859 10.35 -24.90 -2.72
N SER A 860 9.03 -24.95 -2.75
CA SER A 860 8.18 -24.19 -3.68
C SER A 860 7.15 -23.35 -2.94
N MET A 861 6.84 -22.18 -3.45
CA MET A 861 5.72 -21.34 -2.99
C MET A 861 4.68 -21.20 -4.09
N PRO A 862 3.38 -21.37 -3.76
CA PRO A 862 2.80 -21.57 -2.42
C PRO A 862 3.07 -22.94 -1.82
N LEU A 863 3.08 -23.01 -0.46
CA LEU A 863 3.43 -24.21 0.32
C LEU A 863 2.30 -25.26 0.33
N ALA A 864 1.06 -24.81 0.32
CA ALA A 864 -0.16 -25.64 0.43
C ALA A 864 -1.29 -25.04 -0.42
N PRO A 865 -1.19 -25.11 -1.77
CA PRO A 865 -2.14 -24.45 -2.68
C PRO A 865 -3.60 -24.83 -2.44
N ASP A 866 -3.85 -26.07 -2.08
CA ASP A 866 -5.17 -26.64 -1.76
C ASP A 866 -5.39 -26.84 -0.24
N GLY A 867 -4.49 -26.30 0.61
CA GLY A 867 -4.53 -26.43 2.06
C GLY A 867 -3.84 -27.68 2.62
N PHE A 868 -3.24 -28.50 1.75
CA PHE A 868 -2.56 -29.74 2.13
C PHE A 868 -1.07 -29.72 1.82
N ILE A 869 -0.29 -30.33 2.69
CA ILE A 869 1.14 -30.63 2.49
C ILE A 869 1.25 -31.97 1.76
N ARG A 870 1.97 -31.96 0.63
CA ARG A 870 2.19 -33.15 -0.20
C ARG A 870 3.65 -33.46 -0.37
#